data_76f7c797f849df720d73b71ae6dbb8ce
#
_entry.id   76f7c797f849df720d73b71ae6dbb8ce
#
_cell.length_a   1.000
_cell.length_b   1.000
_cell.length_c   1.000
_cell.angle_alpha   90.00
_cell.angle_beta   90.00
_cell.angle_gamma   90.00
#
_symmetry.space_group_name_H-M   'P 1'
#
loop_
_entity.id
_entity.type
_entity.pdbx_description
1 polymer ?
#
loop_
_entity_poly.entity_id
_entity_poly.type
_entity_poly.pdbx_seq_one_letter_code
_entity_poly.pdbx_strand_id
1 'polypeptide(L)'
;MAETFLSPIIEKLTELLIEEGFSLKGVRKEVKSLKDELEIIEPFLKDAEAKVEKDKGFDASKAWLRQIREEAKRIEDLVDDYVYRIEHHRYEGGFMGALRKACHCIKALKARYDIASEIQDIKESLHGIKDRGVGFGLRPLEQGSSSKPTNAERQDPRLRSLFMEEDEIVCIDDASGELMRMLIDGESMRSVISLVGQGGIGKTTLARKVYNDEVVKAHFDCHAWITVSQSYDMKNLLRIVSRQVRLPQRIIEEECTIDELISPLQQFLQTRRYVVVFDDVWQNDIWNVMKNALPNNNNGSRIIITTRNDNVAAVSKENSCDVVKRLQPWSLEMAWQLFCKKAFRNDQFEGRCPQELEQLSYDILCKCQGLPLVIATIAGVLSTKQKSEFEWKNVLNNLTSELEKTDIEKILSLSYFDLPHHLRRCYLYFGVFPEDYRIYDNKLYGLWIAEGFVKARSNKTLEEVAEEYLNELIQRNLVLLETKYGISRECRVHDLMYEIILTHAGEWRFCKSLKGGMSSLGERSSRLSVYGPTENVLKTVGDSRIRSVFLFGTNELSKSFVVGLSEKCKLLKVLDLSNAPLDNLPKEVGNLFHLRCLRLRRTKVKTLPKSIGKLRNLQTLDVSHTLVQELPVEINKLINLRHIFAYSKYGKSDFCLECYRGVKMNEGIGRLENLQILTRVEAYPGREVGFAKELQKLRNIRSLSILKVTAEMGIALGASIEKMDHLKELTLTLINEDEVLDLRCISSPPLFLRWLQLNCRMQQLPDWIPKLYNLRMLDLKFSRLVDEPLGSLKGLPNLLFLRLLQTYDGEELHFEEGGFRKLKELRLVKLEGLKVVKIDNGALPLLEKLEFGPFPLMMEPTSFDIQQLSSLKSLEILDMPREFVLGLQPDGGPYYWKIQHVPSVKFCYKYRVDRHDVYKLGSSELLRRLQAQGN
;
A
#
# COMPACT_ATOMS: atom_id res chain seq x y z
N MET A 1 -3.75 14.69 22.95
CA MET A 1 -4.84 13.73 22.64
C MET A 1 -6.14 14.40 22.26
N ALA A 2 -6.70 15.28 23.09
CA ALA A 2 -7.96 15.94 22.73
C ALA A 2 -7.75 17.04 21.67
N GLU A 3 -6.56 17.63 21.56
CA GLU A 3 -6.15 18.46 20.44
C GLU A 3 -6.37 17.77 19.08
N THR A 4 -6.18 16.46 19.03
CA THR A 4 -6.46 15.63 17.83
C THR A 4 -7.93 15.68 17.39
N PHE A 5 -8.86 15.97 18.29
CA PHE A 5 -10.29 16.06 17.98
C PHE A 5 -10.80 17.50 17.86
N LEU A 6 -10.30 18.44 18.66
CA LEU A 6 -10.77 19.83 18.64
C LEU A 6 -10.22 20.64 17.49
N SER A 7 -8.90 20.59 17.24
CA SER A 7 -8.27 21.41 16.20
C SER A 7 -8.92 21.23 14.81
N PRO A 8 -9.27 20.00 14.34
CA PRO A 8 -9.95 19.85 13.07
C PRO A 8 -11.38 20.40 13.05
N ILE A 9 -12.05 20.43 14.20
CA ILE A 9 -13.39 21.00 14.33
C ILE A 9 -13.30 22.52 14.27
N ILE A 10 -12.35 23.12 14.99
CA ILE A 10 -12.07 24.56 14.96
C ILE A 10 -11.71 25.00 13.54
N GLU A 11 -10.89 24.23 12.82
CA GLU A 11 -10.58 24.50 11.41
C GLU A 11 -11.84 24.43 10.53
N LYS A 12 -12.66 23.40 10.68
CA LYS A 12 -13.88 23.23 9.91
C LYS A 12 -14.90 24.35 10.16
N LEU A 13 -15.02 24.78 11.43
CA LEU A 13 -15.84 25.95 11.78
C LEU A 13 -15.26 27.23 11.18
N THR A 14 -13.93 27.35 11.13
CA THR A 14 -13.24 28.49 10.52
C THR A 14 -13.47 28.54 9.00
N GLU A 15 -13.34 27.39 8.31
CA GLU A 15 -13.63 27.28 6.88
C GLU A 15 -15.08 27.69 6.57
N LEU A 16 -16.04 27.19 7.36
CA LEU A 16 -17.45 27.59 7.23
C LEU A 16 -17.70 29.08 7.44
N LEU A 17 -16.90 29.73 8.31
CA LEU A 17 -17.00 31.18 8.55
C LEU A 17 -16.34 32.00 7.44
N ILE A 18 -15.34 31.47 6.75
CA ILE A 18 -14.61 32.10 5.63
C ILE A 18 -15.37 31.98 4.33
N GLU A 19 -16.03 30.84 4.08
CA GLU A 19 -16.85 30.65 2.87
C GLU A 19 -17.96 31.73 2.83
N GLU A 20 -17.70 32.80 2.07
CA GLU A 20 -18.66 33.87 1.77
C GLU A 20 -19.80 33.35 0.92
N GLY A 21 -20.76 32.74 1.53
CA GLY A 21 -21.96 32.26 0.84
C GLY A 21 -23.15 32.22 1.79
N PHE A 22 -24.35 32.30 1.23
CA PHE A 22 -25.65 32.29 1.90
C PHE A 22 -25.93 31.19 2.92
N SER A 23 -24.96 30.26 3.15
CA SER A 23 -25.11 29.07 4.00
C SER A 23 -25.30 29.41 5.48
N LEU A 24 -24.52 30.37 6.05
CA LEU A 24 -24.56 30.72 7.47
C LEU A 24 -25.48 31.86 7.86
N LYS A 25 -26.29 32.36 6.94
CA LYS A 25 -27.23 33.48 7.23
C LYS A 25 -28.19 33.11 8.38
N GLY A 26 -28.01 33.70 9.51
CA GLY A 26 -28.85 33.50 10.73
C GLY A 26 -28.24 32.59 11.81
N VAL A 27 -27.08 31.92 11.54
CA VAL A 27 -26.39 31.03 12.51
C VAL A 27 -24.91 31.40 12.64
N ARG A 28 -24.43 32.43 11.93
CA ARG A 28 -22.99 32.78 11.89
C ARG A 28 -22.44 33.24 13.25
N LYS A 29 -23.29 33.90 14.07
CA LYS A 29 -22.90 34.36 15.41
C LYS A 29 -22.72 33.16 16.34
N GLU A 30 -23.63 32.20 16.27
CA GLU A 30 -23.62 30.99 17.10
C GLU A 30 -22.43 30.12 16.74
N VAL A 31 -22.13 29.92 15.45
CA VAL A 31 -20.97 29.16 14.97
C VAL A 31 -19.68 29.83 15.37
N LYS A 32 -19.58 31.19 15.28
CA LYS A 32 -18.41 31.93 15.74
C LYS A 32 -18.21 31.80 17.25
N SER A 33 -19.28 31.97 18.04
CA SER A 33 -19.24 31.83 19.50
C SER A 33 -18.84 30.41 19.94
N LEU A 34 -19.31 29.36 19.20
CA LEU A 34 -18.91 27.99 19.47
C LEU A 34 -17.43 27.78 19.19
N LYS A 35 -16.92 28.32 18.09
CA LYS A 35 -15.48 28.29 17.77
C LYS A 35 -14.64 28.95 18.88
N ASP A 36 -15.05 30.17 19.32
CA ASP A 36 -14.34 30.91 20.37
C ASP A 36 -14.30 30.12 21.70
N GLU A 37 -15.37 29.39 22.07
CA GLU A 37 -15.39 28.52 23.24
C GLU A 37 -14.44 27.32 23.13
N LEU A 38 -14.37 26.70 21.91
CA LEU A 38 -13.45 25.57 21.70
C LEU A 38 -11.99 26.03 21.77
N GLU A 39 -11.66 27.22 21.26
CA GLU A 39 -10.32 27.80 21.35
C GLU A 39 -9.90 28.09 22.81
N ILE A 40 -10.86 28.44 23.69
CA ILE A 40 -10.62 28.64 25.12
C ILE A 40 -10.37 27.28 25.83
N ILE A 41 -11.06 26.21 25.43
CA ILE A 41 -10.94 24.87 26.05
C ILE A 41 -9.65 24.16 25.65
N GLU A 42 -9.12 24.44 24.46
CA GLU A 42 -7.92 23.76 23.90
C GLU A 42 -6.69 23.78 24.84
N PRO A 43 -6.31 24.92 25.52
CA PRO A 43 -5.21 24.92 26.47
C PRO A 43 -5.43 24.04 27.72
N PHE A 44 -6.67 23.93 28.21
CA PHE A 44 -7.00 23.06 29.34
C PHE A 44 -6.85 21.57 29.00
N LEU A 45 -7.07 21.24 27.74
CA LEU A 45 -6.90 19.86 27.26
C LEU A 45 -5.45 19.42 27.33
N LYS A 46 -4.51 20.30 27.00
CA LYS A 46 -3.06 20.01 27.08
C LYS A 46 -2.64 19.72 28.52
N ASP A 47 -3.14 20.46 29.49
CA ASP A 47 -2.87 20.22 30.90
C ASP A 47 -3.52 18.91 31.41
N ALA A 48 -4.76 18.65 31.01
CA ALA A 48 -5.48 17.43 31.38
C ALA A 48 -4.78 16.17 30.83
N GLU A 49 -4.29 16.25 29.57
CA GLU A 49 -3.53 15.18 28.95
C GLU A 49 -2.20 14.93 29.65
N ALA A 50 -1.47 16.00 29.95
CA ALA A 50 -0.21 15.90 30.69
C ALA A 50 -0.40 15.31 32.10
N LYS A 51 -1.54 15.58 32.77
CA LYS A 51 -1.88 15.01 34.07
C LYS A 51 -2.27 13.54 33.98
N VAL A 52 -3.06 13.14 32.98
CA VAL A 52 -3.41 11.74 32.74
C VAL A 52 -2.18 10.90 32.40
N GLU A 53 -1.18 11.51 31.71
CA GLU A 53 0.10 10.84 31.43
C GLU A 53 0.95 10.67 32.69
N LYS A 54 0.94 11.63 33.62
CA LYS A 54 1.77 11.61 34.84
C LYS A 54 1.19 10.78 35.97
N ASP A 55 -0.13 10.71 36.12
CA ASP A 55 -0.77 10.11 37.29
C ASP A 55 -1.90 9.14 36.88
N LYS A 56 -1.64 7.83 36.94
CA LYS A 56 -2.57 6.76 36.58
C LYS A 56 -3.83 6.68 37.47
N GLY A 57 -3.83 7.39 38.56
CA GLY A 57 -4.94 7.42 39.55
C GLY A 57 -6.01 8.47 39.28
N PHE A 58 -5.83 9.37 38.32
CA PHE A 58 -6.74 10.50 38.13
C PHE A 58 -7.90 10.15 37.15
N ASP A 59 -8.81 9.28 37.57
CA ASP A 59 -10.01 8.90 36.79
C ASP A 59 -10.89 10.09 36.43
N ALA A 60 -10.83 11.16 37.20
CA ALA A 60 -11.55 12.40 36.94
C ALA A 60 -11.09 13.11 35.65
N SER A 61 -9.77 13.18 35.41
CA SER A 61 -9.23 13.79 34.19
C SER A 61 -9.57 12.95 32.95
N LYS A 62 -9.56 11.63 33.04
CA LYS A 62 -10.01 10.73 31.97
C LYS A 62 -11.50 10.92 31.68
N ALA A 63 -12.33 11.01 32.72
CA ALA A 63 -13.77 11.25 32.57
C ALA A 63 -14.05 12.61 31.90
N TRP A 64 -13.30 13.63 32.30
CA TRP A 64 -13.38 14.97 31.74
C TRP A 64 -12.96 15.00 30.27
N LEU A 65 -11.85 14.38 29.92
CA LEU A 65 -11.39 14.23 28.52
C LEU A 65 -12.41 13.47 27.66
N ARG A 66 -13.09 12.46 28.24
CA ARG A 66 -14.15 11.72 27.54
C ARG A 66 -15.34 12.64 27.23
N GLN A 67 -15.78 13.46 28.18
CA GLN A 67 -16.87 14.42 27.96
C GLN A 67 -16.56 15.43 26.86
N ILE A 68 -15.37 16.04 26.88
CA ILE A 68 -14.96 16.96 25.82
C ILE A 68 -14.97 16.26 24.43
N ARG A 69 -14.51 15.01 24.34
CA ARG A 69 -14.51 14.25 23.09
C ARG A 69 -15.92 13.96 22.58
N GLU A 70 -16.83 13.67 23.48
CA GLU A 70 -18.24 13.44 23.12
C GLU A 70 -18.88 14.71 22.55
N GLU A 71 -18.62 15.87 23.17
CA GLU A 71 -19.09 17.16 22.65
C GLU A 71 -18.39 17.54 21.32
N ALA A 72 -17.10 17.33 21.22
CA ALA A 72 -16.37 17.53 19.97
C ALA A 72 -16.95 16.74 18.82
N LYS A 73 -17.28 15.46 19.05
CA LYS A 73 -17.94 14.60 18.06
C LYS A 73 -19.36 15.10 17.74
N ARG A 74 -20.10 15.54 18.75
CA ARG A 74 -21.44 16.10 18.57
C ARG A 74 -21.42 17.34 17.69
N ILE A 75 -20.41 18.22 17.87
CA ILE A 75 -20.20 19.41 17.05
C ILE A 75 -19.87 19.01 15.59
N GLU A 76 -18.98 18.05 15.40
CA GLU A 76 -18.63 17.58 14.05
C GLU A 76 -19.83 17.00 13.31
N ASP A 77 -20.66 16.23 14.00
CA ASP A 77 -21.89 15.65 13.47
C ASP A 77 -22.93 16.73 13.16
N LEU A 78 -23.06 17.73 14.02
CA LEU A 78 -23.97 18.87 13.81
C LEU A 78 -23.59 19.70 12.57
N VAL A 79 -22.29 19.95 12.41
CA VAL A 79 -21.77 20.66 11.23
C VAL A 79 -22.04 19.86 9.95
N ASP A 80 -21.79 18.55 9.96
CA ASP A 80 -22.04 17.68 8.81
C ASP A 80 -23.57 17.63 8.48
N ASP A 81 -24.44 17.54 9.48
CA ASP A 81 -25.89 17.55 9.31
C ASP A 81 -26.41 18.92 8.77
N TYR A 82 -25.81 20.01 9.25
CA TYR A 82 -26.12 21.37 8.75
C TYR A 82 -25.82 21.50 7.27
N VAL A 83 -24.60 21.09 6.86
CA VAL A 83 -24.19 21.11 5.45
C VAL A 83 -25.13 20.23 4.61
N TYR A 84 -25.48 19.04 5.10
CA TYR A 84 -26.44 18.16 4.43
C TYR A 84 -27.79 18.79 4.20
N ARG A 85 -28.41 19.37 5.26
CA ARG A 85 -29.76 19.95 5.18
C ARG A 85 -29.83 21.18 4.28
N ILE A 86 -28.77 21.98 4.21
CA ILE A 86 -28.75 23.20 3.38
C ILE A 86 -28.34 22.93 1.95
N GLU A 87 -27.28 22.16 1.70
CA GLU A 87 -26.74 21.98 0.35
C GLU A 87 -27.45 20.89 -0.44
N HIS A 88 -27.92 19.84 0.20
CA HIS A 88 -28.62 18.74 -0.49
C HIS A 88 -29.85 19.25 -1.25
N HIS A 89 -30.56 20.22 -0.71
CA HIS A 89 -31.78 20.78 -1.33
C HIS A 89 -31.52 21.89 -2.35
N ARG A 90 -30.31 22.42 -2.47
CA ARG A 90 -29.96 23.52 -3.38
C ARG A 90 -29.92 23.10 -4.87
N TYR A 91 -29.80 21.82 -5.14
CA TYR A 91 -29.50 21.25 -6.48
C TYR A 91 -30.66 20.49 -7.11
N GLU A 92 -31.83 20.40 -6.50
CA GLU A 92 -33.00 19.83 -7.15
C GLU A 92 -33.67 20.87 -8.08
N GLY A 93 -33.18 21.00 -9.30
CA GLY A 93 -33.75 21.86 -10.35
C GLY A 93 -34.88 21.16 -11.14
N GLY A 94 -36.02 21.79 -11.27
CA GLY A 94 -37.13 21.39 -12.14
C GLY A 94 -38.24 22.41 -12.12
N PHE A 95 -39.11 22.43 -13.16
CA PHE A 95 -40.18 23.42 -13.41
C PHE A 95 -41.24 23.56 -12.28
N MET A 96 -41.21 22.70 -11.26
CA MET A 96 -41.96 22.83 -9.99
C MET A 96 -41.24 23.72 -8.96
N GLY A 97 -40.28 24.55 -9.38
CA GLY A 97 -39.30 25.20 -8.53
C GLY A 97 -39.81 26.31 -7.62
N ALA A 98 -40.92 26.96 -7.87
CA ALA A 98 -41.39 28.07 -7.04
C ALA A 98 -42.06 27.60 -5.73
N LEU A 99 -42.92 26.59 -5.78
CA LEU A 99 -43.56 25.99 -4.59
C LEU A 99 -42.57 25.23 -3.77
N ARG A 100 -41.63 24.51 -4.42
CA ARG A 100 -40.52 23.85 -3.72
C ARG A 100 -39.55 24.85 -3.09
N LYS A 101 -39.23 26.00 -3.71
CA LYS A 101 -38.45 27.09 -3.10
C LYS A 101 -39.08 27.61 -1.83
N ALA A 102 -40.38 27.82 -1.78
CA ALA A 102 -41.07 28.26 -0.55
C ALA A 102 -41.02 27.20 0.56
N CYS A 103 -41.31 25.93 0.25
CA CYS A 103 -41.15 24.82 1.18
C CYS A 103 -39.69 24.65 1.63
N HIS A 104 -38.75 24.91 0.72
CA HIS A 104 -37.30 24.88 1.04
C HIS A 104 -36.90 25.98 2.01
N CYS A 105 -37.39 27.22 1.83
CA CYS A 105 -37.12 28.32 2.76
C CYS A 105 -37.62 27.99 4.17
N ILE A 106 -38.82 27.40 4.31
CA ILE A 106 -39.39 27.02 5.61
C ILE A 106 -38.59 25.89 6.24
N LYS A 107 -38.21 24.84 5.47
CA LYS A 107 -37.38 23.76 5.99
C LYS A 107 -35.97 24.23 6.37
N ALA A 108 -35.37 25.13 5.58
CA ALA A 108 -34.08 25.72 5.89
C ALA A 108 -34.13 26.63 7.14
N LEU A 109 -35.23 27.38 7.34
CA LEU A 109 -35.44 28.17 8.56
C LEU A 109 -35.60 27.29 9.79
N LYS A 110 -36.38 26.20 9.69
CA LYS A 110 -36.51 25.23 10.78
C LYS A 110 -35.15 24.56 11.08
N ALA A 111 -34.41 24.10 10.06
CA ALA A 111 -33.08 23.53 10.24
C ALA A 111 -32.10 24.51 10.90
N ARG A 112 -32.15 25.81 10.56
CA ARG A 112 -31.32 26.85 11.18
C ARG A 112 -31.69 27.05 12.65
N TYR A 113 -33.00 27.07 12.97
CA TYR A 113 -33.44 27.17 14.35
C TYR A 113 -33.02 25.96 15.19
N ASP A 114 -33.26 24.75 14.70
CA ASP A 114 -32.87 23.50 15.38
C ASP A 114 -31.39 23.47 15.67
N ILE A 115 -30.56 23.89 14.72
CA ILE A 115 -29.09 23.92 14.83
C ILE A 115 -28.62 25.02 15.77
N ALA A 116 -29.22 26.21 15.74
CA ALA A 116 -28.91 27.27 16.68
C ALA A 116 -29.20 26.85 18.13
N SER A 117 -30.34 26.15 18.34
CA SER A 117 -30.69 25.58 19.63
C SER A 117 -29.68 24.52 20.08
N GLU A 118 -29.29 23.61 19.17
CA GLU A 118 -28.32 22.57 19.51
C GLU A 118 -26.90 23.12 19.74
N ILE A 119 -26.50 24.19 19.05
CA ILE A 119 -25.27 24.92 19.38
C ILE A 119 -25.32 25.51 20.78
N GLN A 120 -26.46 26.08 21.18
CA GLN A 120 -26.63 26.63 22.52
C GLN A 120 -26.52 25.56 23.61
N ASP A 121 -27.19 24.41 23.42
CA ASP A 121 -27.09 23.26 24.34
C ASP A 121 -25.64 22.74 24.45
N ILE A 122 -24.93 22.66 23.34
CA ILE A 122 -23.51 22.24 23.31
C ILE A 122 -22.66 23.26 24.08
N LYS A 123 -22.88 24.56 23.91
CA LYS A 123 -22.13 25.60 24.63
C LYS A 123 -22.35 25.51 26.14
N GLU A 124 -23.58 25.31 26.58
CA GLU A 124 -23.93 25.12 28.02
C GLU A 124 -23.24 23.86 28.59
N SER A 125 -23.21 22.76 27.79
CA SER A 125 -22.46 21.56 28.14
C SER A 125 -20.97 21.82 28.25
N LEU A 126 -20.38 22.51 27.28
CA LEU A 126 -18.94 22.87 27.27
C LEU A 126 -18.57 23.77 28.46
N HIS A 127 -19.41 24.76 28.80
CA HIS A 127 -19.22 25.57 30.01
C HIS A 127 -19.21 24.72 31.27
N GLY A 128 -20.21 23.84 31.44
CA GLY A 128 -20.25 22.94 32.59
C GLY A 128 -19.07 21.98 32.67
N ILE A 129 -18.54 21.53 31.53
CA ILE A 129 -17.34 20.70 31.47
C ILE A 129 -16.09 21.52 31.85
N LYS A 130 -15.95 22.73 31.35
CA LYS A 130 -14.86 23.66 31.69
C LYS A 130 -14.82 23.95 33.18
N ASP A 131 -15.96 24.29 33.80
CA ASP A 131 -16.06 24.59 35.24
C ASP A 131 -15.65 23.38 36.08
N ARG A 132 -16.06 22.17 35.69
CA ARG A 132 -15.61 20.92 36.32
C ARG A 132 -14.10 20.74 36.17
N GLY A 133 -13.52 21.07 34.99
CA GLY A 133 -12.07 21.02 34.76
C GLY A 133 -11.30 21.91 35.72
N VAL A 134 -11.76 23.16 35.90
CA VAL A 134 -11.19 24.09 36.90
C VAL A 134 -11.33 23.52 38.31
N GLY A 135 -12.47 22.91 38.66
CA GLY A 135 -12.69 22.23 39.95
C GLY A 135 -11.74 21.06 40.19
N PHE A 136 -11.25 20.39 39.15
CA PHE A 136 -10.24 19.33 39.19
C PHE A 136 -8.80 19.87 39.16
N GLY A 137 -8.60 21.21 39.28
CA GLY A 137 -7.28 21.84 39.28
C GLY A 137 -6.58 21.87 37.92
N LEU A 138 -7.32 21.70 36.82
CA LEU A 138 -6.80 21.90 35.46
C LEU A 138 -6.56 23.42 35.24
N ARG A 139 -5.40 23.79 34.73
CA ARG A 139 -5.02 25.18 34.41
C ARG A 139 -4.61 25.31 32.96
N PRO A 140 -4.90 26.43 32.26
CA PRO A 140 -4.39 26.66 30.93
C PRO A 140 -2.85 26.71 30.97
N LEU A 141 -2.18 25.84 30.18
CA LEU A 141 -0.75 25.96 29.99
C LEU A 141 -0.48 27.26 29.21
N GLU A 142 0.22 28.21 29.82
CA GLU A 142 0.72 29.41 29.13
C GLU A 142 1.60 28.94 27.97
N GLN A 143 1.37 29.52 26.79
CA GLN A 143 2.19 29.26 25.61
C GLN A 143 3.60 29.81 25.87
N GLY A 144 4.49 28.96 26.39
CA GLY A 144 5.92 29.18 26.32
C GLY A 144 6.32 29.25 24.85
N SER A 145 6.95 30.36 24.50
CA SER A 145 7.42 30.77 23.19
C SER A 145 7.85 29.58 22.31
N SER A 146 7.02 29.19 21.38
CA SER A 146 7.40 28.32 20.28
C SER A 146 8.34 29.12 19.37
N SER A 147 9.62 28.78 19.38
CA SER A 147 10.58 29.24 18.40
C SER A 147 10.05 28.90 17.00
N LYS A 148 9.84 29.94 16.18
CA LYS A 148 9.55 29.84 14.76
C LYS A 148 10.62 28.96 14.10
N PRO A 149 10.27 28.00 13.25
CA PRO A 149 11.27 27.29 12.47
C PRO A 149 11.88 28.28 11.46
N THR A 150 13.13 28.55 11.62
CA THR A 150 13.97 29.24 10.64
C THR A 150 13.96 28.43 9.35
N ASN A 151 13.60 29.07 8.24
CA ASN A 151 13.77 28.56 6.88
C ASN A 151 15.27 28.36 6.59
N ALA A 152 15.78 27.18 6.93
CA ALA A 152 16.99 26.67 6.31
C ALA A 152 16.55 25.87 5.08
N GLU A 153 17.10 26.18 3.93
CA GLU A 153 16.93 25.44 2.68
C GLU A 153 17.23 23.96 2.91
N ARG A 154 16.19 23.16 3.10
CA ARG A 154 16.30 21.71 3.19
C ARG A 154 16.38 21.17 1.77
N GLN A 155 17.55 20.69 1.40
CA GLN A 155 17.70 19.76 0.28
C GLN A 155 16.64 18.67 0.41
N ASP A 156 15.95 18.42 -0.71
CA ASP A 156 14.77 17.56 -0.81
C ASP A 156 15.05 16.13 -0.27
N PRO A 157 14.49 15.72 0.88
CA PRO A 157 14.71 14.39 1.47
C PRO A 157 14.07 13.26 0.62
N ARG A 158 13.36 13.60 -0.47
CA ARG A 158 12.55 12.69 -1.28
C ARG A 158 13.37 11.65 -2.04
N LEU A 159 14.69 11.84 -2.17
CA LEU A 159 15.55 10.95 -2.94
C LEU A 159 16.15 9.78 -2.14
N ARG A 160 16.15 9.83 -0.80
CA ARG A 160 16.80 8.81 0.05
C ARG A 160 15.89 7.87 0.81
N SER A 161 14.56 8.13 0.93
CA SER A 161 13.66 7.34 1.78
C SER A 161 12.87 6.25 1.06
N LEU A 162 13.25 5.83 -0.13
CA LEU A 162 12.43 4.98 -1.00
C LEU A 162 12.74 3.48 -0.95
N PHE A 163 13.72 3.05 -0.19
CA PHE A 163 14.14 1.66 -0.15
C PHE A 163 14.27 1.19 1.30
N MET A 164 13.47 0.19 1.71
CA MET A 164 13.95 -0.78 2.68
C MET A 164 14.94 -1.65 1.92
N GLU A 165 16.16 -1.22 1.85
CA GLU A 165 17.27 -2.00 1.30
C GLU A 165 17.63 -3.10 2.29
N GLU A 166 18.11 -4.24 1.79
CA GLU A 166 18.74 -5.29 2.61
C GLU A 166 19.79 -4.70 3.56
N ASP A 167 20.37 -3.55 3.21
CA ASP A 167 21.28 -2.75 4.02
C ASP A 167 20.68 -2.17 5.31
N GLU A 168 19.39 -2.14 5.48
CA GLU A 168 18.75 -1.71 6.74
C GLU A 168 18.67 -2.80 7.81
N ILE A 169 18.94 -4.05 7.45
CA ILE A 169 18.95 -5.18 8.36
C ILE A 169 20.37 -5.31 8.95
N VAL A 170 20.52 -4.98 10.21
CA VAL A 170 21.81 -4.98 10.93
C VAL A 170 21.93 -6.24 11.78
N CYS A 171 23.14 -6.80 11.90
CA CYS A 171 23.50 -7.84 12.89
C CYS A 171 22.71 -9.16 12.82
N ILE A 172 22.16 -9.53 11.67
CA ILE A 172 21.42 -10.80 11.50
C ILE A 172 22.26 -11.84 10.72
N ASP A 173 23.44 -11.49 10.25
CA ASP A 173 24.21 -12.32 9.32
C ASP A 173 24.60 -13.67 9.92
N ASP A 174 25.06 -13.72 11.17
CA ASP A 174 25.38 -14.97 11.86
C ASP A 174 24.15 -15.85 12.06
N ALA A 175 23.05 -15.27 12.55
CA ALA A 175 21.79 -15.98 12.76
C ALA A 175 21.16 -16.45 11.44
N SER A 176 21.28 -15.64 10.37
CA SER A 176 20.80 -16.02 9.04
C SER A 176 21.65 -17.10 8.41
N GLY A 177 22.97 -17.04 8.55
CA GLY A 177 23.90 -18.07 8.10
C GLY A 177 23.67 -19.41 8.81
N GLU A 178 23.37 -19.41 10.11
CA GLU A 178 23.00 -20.61 10.85
C GLU A 178 21.67 -21.20 10.38
N LEU A 179 20.64 -20.36 10.22
CA LEU A 179 19.33 -20.80 9.71
C LEU A 179 19.43 -21.30 8.26
N MET A 180 20.24 -20.65 7.43
CA MET A 180 20.49 -21.06 6.05
C MET A 180 21.15 -22.44 5.99
N ARG A 181 22.17 -22.70 6.84
CA ARG A 181 22.78 -24.03 6.98
C ARG A 181 21.77 -25.09 7.39
N MET A 182 20.90 -24.80 8.36
CA MET A 182 19.82 -25.73 8.76
C MET A 182 18.86 -26.06 7.61
N LEU A 183 18.64 -25.12 6.69
CA LEU A 183 17.76 -25.33 5.52
C LEU A 183 18.46 -26.15 4.43
N ILE A 184 19.73 -25.89 4.14
CA ILE A 184 20.45 -26.43 2.98
C ILE A 184 21.19 -27.72 3.35
N ASP A 185 21.96 -27.70 4.43
CA ASP A 185 22.91 -28.79 4.81
C ASP A 185 22.26 -29.89 5.67
N GLY A 186 20.95 -29.81 5.93
CA GLY A 186 20.24 -30.79 6.78
C GLY A 186 19.98 -32.11 6.09
N GLU A 187 19.50 -33.09 6.89
CA GLU A 187 19.16 -34.45 6.44
C GLU A 187 18.13 -34.46 5.29
N SER A 188 18.07 -35.56 4.57
CA SER A 188 17.06 -35.77 3.46
C SER A 188 15.62 -35.80 3.97
N MET A 189 15.40 -36.12 5.24
CA MET A 189 14.06 -36.10 5.86
C MET A 189 13.50 -34.66 5.91
N ARG A 190 12.15 -34.57 5.83
CA ARG A 190 11.47 -33.31 6.14
C ARG A 190 11.78 -32.87 7.56
N SER A 191 12.24 -31.64 7.75
CA SER A 191 12.44 -31.08 9.08
C SER A 191 11.66 -29.80 9.31
N VAL A 192 11.24 -29.61 10.58
CA VAL A 192 10.56 -28.41 11.06
C VAL A 192 11.52 -27.58 11.89
N ILE A 193 11.68 -26.32 11.54
CA ILE A 193 12.51 -25.36 12.28
C ILE A 193 11.57 -24.32 12.90
N SER A 194 11.40 -24.42 14.22
CA SER A 194 10.54 -23.50 14.98
C SER A 194 11.37 -22.37 15.59
N LEU A 195 11.14 -21.15 15.12
CA LEU A 195 11.74 -19.93 15.67
C LEU A 195 10.82 -19.38 16.77
N VAL A 196 11.26 -19.48 18.02
CA VAL A 196 10.50 -19.08 19.18
C VAL A 196 11.10 -17.82 19.81
N GLY A 197 10.29 -16.94 20.32
CA GLY A 197 10.74 -15.76 21.05
C GLY A 197 9.68 -14.68 21.18
N GLN A 198 9.97 -13.71 21.99
CA GLN A 198 9.11 -12.59 22.31
C GLN A 198 8.70 -11.79 21.05
N GLY A 199 7.55 -11.08 21.11
CA GLY A 199 7.15 -10.14 20.07
C GLY A 199 8.22 -9.07 19.82
N GLY A 200 8.48 -8.74 18.56
CA GLY A 200 9.46 -7.71 18.19
C GLY A 200 10.93 -8.12 18.26
N ILE A 201 11.25 -9.42 18.56
CA ILE A 201 12.63 -9.94 18.62
C ILE A 201 13.27 -10.20 17.25
N GLY A 202 12.48 -10.12 16.16
CA GLY A 202 13.02 -10.29 14.82
C GLY A 202 12.78 -11.65 14.16
N LYS A 203 11.92 -12.55 14.70
CA LYS A 203 11.61 -13.87 14.14
C LYS A 203 11.23 -13.82 12.66
N THR A 204 10.21 -13.03 12.35
CA THR A 204 9.71 -12.83 10.98
C THR A 204 10.77 -12.24 10.07
N THR A 205 11.57 -11.29 10.56
CA THR A 205 12.65 -10.65 9.80
C THR A 205 13.74 -11.64 9.44
N LEU A 206 14.18 -12.48 10.41
CA LEU A 206 15.17 -13.52 10.20
C LEU A 206 14.67 -14.57 9.20
N ALA A 207 13.45 -15.10 9.42
CA ALA A 207 12.85 -16.07 8.51
C ALA A 207 12.72 -15.52 7.09
N ARG A 208 12.29 -14.23 6.95
CA ARG A 208 12.10 -13.58 5.65
C ARG A 208 13.41 -13.33 4.91
N LYS A 209 14.47 -12.90 5.61
CA LYS A 209 15.81 -12.72 5.03
C LYS A 209 16.29 -14.04 4.40
N VAL A 210 16.22 -15.13 5.15
CA VAL A 210 16.66 -16.44 4.66
C VAL A 210 15.74 -17.00 3.58
N TYR A 211 14.42 -16.88 3.73
CA TYR A 211 13.45 -17.33 2.72
C TYR A 211 13.62 -16.59 1.38
N ASN A 212 14.01 -15.32 1.41
CA ASN A 212 14.21 -14.51 0.21
C ASN A 212 15.60 -14.66 -0.41
N ASP A 213 16.53 -15.31 0.28
CA ASP A 213 17.87 -15.55 -0.22
C ASP A 213 17.85 -16.38 -1.49
N GLU A 214 18.65 -16.00 -2.48
CA GLU A 214 18.65 -16.63 -3.80
C GLU A 214 19.18 -18.07 -3.76
N VAL A 215 20.12 -18.38 -2.83
CA VAL A 215 20.63 -19.72 -2.63
C VAL A 215 19.53 -20.63 -2.08
N VAL A 216 18.75 -20.15 -1.10
CA VAL A 216 17.60 -20.88 -0.56
C VAL A 216 16.53 -21.06 -1.61
N LYS A 217 16.23 -20.04 -2.41
CA LYS A 217 15.26 -20.12 -3.52
C LYS A 217 15.71 -21.11 -4.60
N ALA A 218 17.01 -21.19 -4.86
CA ALA A 218 17.55 -22.15 -5.82
C ALA A 218 17.51 -23.58 -5.29
N HIS A 219 17.59 -23.78 -3.97
CA HIS A 219 17.65 -25.10 -3.34
C HIS A 219 16.30 -25.84 -3.34
N PHE A 220 15.18 -25.13 -3.22
CA PHE A 220 13.84 -25.72 -3.13
C PHE A 220 13.03 -25.54 -4.43
N ASP A 221 12.21 -26.56 -4.79
CA ASP A 221 11.37 -26.52 -5.99
C ASP A 221 10.06 -25.75 -5.76
N CYS A 222 9.53 -25.85 -4.55
CA CYS A 222 8.30 -25.18 -4.15
C CYS A 222 8.51 -24.27 -2.93
N HIS A 223 7.89 -23.10 -2.96
CA HIS A 223 8.02 -22.10 -1.93
C HIS A 223 6.66 -21.60 -1.52
N ALA A 224 6.39 -21.50 -0.21
CA ALA A 224 5.20 -20.86 0.31
C ALA A 224 5.50 -20.06 1.58
N TRP A 225 4.93 -18.87 1.68
CA TRP A 225 4.96 -18.03 2.89
C TRP A 225 3.53 -17.71 3.32
N ILE A 226 3.15 -18.16 4.49
CA ILE A 226 1.81 -18.04 5.05
C ILE A 226 1.90 -17.27 6.37
N THR A 227 1.37 -16.06 6.42
CA THR A 227 1.17 -15.35 7.68
C THR A 227 -0.15 -15.80 8.29
N VAL A 228 -0.11 -16.22 9.55
CA VAL A 228 -1.23 -16.78 10.28
C VAL A 228 -1.79 -15.76 11.24
N SER A 229 -2.98 -15.21 10.95
CA SER A 229 -3.67 -14.31 11.88
C SER A 229 -4.24 -15.06 13.08
N GLN A 230 -4.51 -14.36 14.19
CA GLN A 230 -5.14 -14.96 15.40
C GLN A 230 -6.48 -15.64 15.11
N SER A 231 -7.24 -15.11 14.15
CA SER A 231 -8.47 -15.72 13.65
C SER A 231 -8.28 -16.11 12.19
N TYR A 232 -8.11 -17.38 11.94
CA TYR A 232 -7.87 -17.91 10.59
C TYR A 232 -8.96 -18.93 10.19
N ASP A 233 -9.11 -19.11 8.88
CA ASP A 233 -9.87 -20.19 8.29
C ASP A 233 -8.89 -21.22 7.69
N MET A 234 -8.93 -22.44 8.22
CA MET A 234 -8.05 -23.53 7.83
C MET A 234 -8.13 -23.84 6.33
N LYS A 235 -9.35 -23.82 5.79
CA LYS A 235 -9.59 -24.06 4.37
C LYS A 235 -8.93 -22.98 3.50
N ASN A 236 -8.98 -21.74 3.94
CA ASN A 236 -8.31 -20.62 3.27
C ASN A 236 -6.79 -20.72 3.35
N LEU A 237 -6.23 -21.11 4.49
CA LEU A 237 -4.78 -21.35 4.63
C LEU A 237 -4.30 -22.44 3.67
N LEU A 238 -4.98 -23.59 3.59
CA LEU A 238 -4.65 -24.66 2.62
C LEU A 238 -4.71 -24.16 1.18
N ARG A 239 -5.71 -23.36 0.82
CA ARG A 239 -5.79 -22.74 -0.51
C ARG A 239 -4.62 -21.77 -0.79
N ILE A 240 -4.19 -21.02 0.19
CA ILE A 240 -3.03 -20.12 0.05
C ILE A 240 -1.77 -20.93 -0.21
N VAL A 241 -1.51 -21.98 0.59
CA VAL A 241 -0.39 -22.90 0.35
C VAL A 241 -0.44 -23.47 -1.06
N SER A 242 -1.57 -24.05 -1.44
CA SER A 242 -1.78 -24.67 -2.75
C SER A 242 -1.52 -23.72 -3.92
N ARG A 243 -1.94 -22.46 -3.80
CA ARG A 243 -1.68 -21.42 -4.81
C ARG A 243 -0.20 -21.04 -4.89
N GLN A 244 0.46 -20.90 -3.75
CA GLN A 244 1.87 -20.48 -3.72
C GLN A 244 2.81 -21.57 -4.22
N VAL A 245 2.55 -22.84 -3.90
CA VAL A 245 3.31 -23.97 -4.46
C VAL A 245 2.94 -24.27 -5.91
N ARG A 246 1.99 -23.52 -6.51
CA ARG A 246 1.54 -23.63 -7.90
C ARG A 246 0.77 -24.92 -8.22
N LEU A 247 -0.03 -25.41 -7.26
CA LEU A 247 -0.98 -26.50 -7.54
C LEU A 247 -1.97 -26.08 -8.65
N PRO A 248 -2.40 -27.01 -9.54
CA PRO A 248 -3.34 -26.70 -10.61
C PRO A 248 -4.62 -26.03 -10.14
N GLN A 249 -4.99 -24.92 -10.76
CA GLN A 249 -6.10 -24.04 -10.34
C GLN A 249 -7.47 -24.74 -10.31
N ARG A 250 -7.70 -25.74 -11.16
CA ARG A 250 -8.93 -26.55 -11.16
C ARG A 250 -9.22 -27.22 -9.82
N ILE A 251 -8.18 -27.58 -9.07
CA ILE A 251 -8.29 -28.23 -7.77
C ILE A 251 -8.59 -27.22 -6.65
N ILE A 252 -8.34 -25.94 -6.88
CA ILE A 252 -8.41 -24.87 -5.85
C ILE A 252 -9.75 -24.12 -5.89
N GLU A 253 -10.44 -24.11 -7.05
CA GLU A 253 -11.63 -23.27 -7.33
C GLU A 253 -12.97 -23.93 -6.99
N GLU A 254 -13.04 -25.26 -6.79
CA GLU A 254 -14.26 -25.99 -6.42
C GLU A 254 -14.59 -25.83 -4.92
N GLU A 255 -15.85 -25.99 -4.54
CA GLU A 255 -16.29 -26.05 -3.13
C GLU A 255 -15.80 -27.34 -2.47
N CYS A 256 -14.49 -27.45 -2.26
CA CYS A 256 -13.84 -28.62 -1.68
C CYS A 256 -13.91 -28.60 -0.15
N THR A 257 -13.97 -29.75 0.47
CA THR A 257 -13.72 -29.94 1.91
C THR A 257 -12.22 -29.79 2.23
N ILE A 258 -11.85 -29.77 3.51
CA ILE A 258 -10.45 -29.68 3.93
C ILE A 258 -9.68 -30.91 3.42
N ASP A 259 -10.24 -32.11 3.51
CA ASP A 259 -9.60 -33.35 3.09
C ASP A 259 -9.36 -33.42 1.58
N GLU A 260 -10.30 -32.86 0.79
CA GLU A 260 -10.18 -32.78 -0.68
C GLU A 260 -9.09 -31.79 -1.14
N LEU A 261 -8.67 -30.86 -0.27
CA LEU A 261 -7.53 -29.98 -0.52
C LEU A 261 -6.20 -30.60 -0.06
N ILE A 262 -6.19 -31.38 1.02
CA ILE A 262 -5.00 -32.01 1.57
C ILE A 262 -4.41 -33.04 0.61
N SER A 263 -5.24 -33.96 0.09
CA SER A 263 -4.78 -35.11 -0.71
C SER A 263 -4.06 -34.68 -2.02
N PRO A 264 -4.58 -33.77 -2.84
CA PRO A 264 -3.85 -33.31 -4.04
C PRO A 264 -2.59 -32.49 -3.71
N LEU A 265 -2.59 -31.72 -2.61
CA LEU A 265 -1.42 -30.96 -2.18
C LEU A 265 -0.30 -31.90 -1.72
N GLN A 266 -0.64 -32.93 -0.94
CA GLN A 266 0.27 -33.96 -0.51
C GLN A 266 0.88 -34.71 -1.70
N GLN A 267 0.05 -35.15 -2.64
CA GLN A 267 0.50 -35.86 -3.85
C GLN A 267 1.42 -34.98 -4.71
N PHE A 268 1.09 -33.70 -4.85
CA PHE A 268 1.90 -32.75 -5.61
C PHE A 268 3.28 -32.51 -5.00
N LEU A 269 3.38 -32.44 -3.67
CA LEU A 269 4.62 -32.20 -2.92
C LEU A 269 5.45 -33.47 -2.70
N GLN A 270 4.91 -34.68 -2.95
CA GLN A 270 5.57 -35.94 -2.69
C GLN A 270 6.91 -36.10 -3.44
N THR A 271 6.99 -35.56 -4.65
CA THR A 271 8.18 -35.66 -5.52
C THR A 271 9.04 -34.39 -5.55
N ARG A 272 8.68 -33.37 -4.78
CA ARG A 272 9.31 -32.02 -4.83
C ARG A 272 9.93 -31.66 -3.50
N ARG A 273 11.10 -31.04 -3.56
CA ARG A 273 11.72 -30.39 -2.40
C ARG A 273 11.01 -29.06 -2.15
N TYR A 274 10.39 -28.88 -0.99
CA TYR A 274 9.65 -27.67 -0.67
C TYR A 274 10.15 -26.96 0.57
N VAL A 275 10.01 -25.62 0.60
CA VAL A 275 10.12 -24.79 1.80
C VAL A 275 8.82 -24.07 2.04
N VAL A 276 8.25 -24.22 3.24
CA VAL A 276 7.00 -23.58 3.67
C VAL A 276 7.25 -22.84 4.96
N VAL A 277 6.88 -21.56 4.99
CA VAL A 277 6.98 -20.72 6.19
C VAL A 277 5.57 -20.43 6.71
N PHE A 278 5.32 -20.80 7.96
CA PHE A 278 4.15 -20.37 8.73
C PHE A 278 4.60 -19.28 9.71
N ASP A 279 4.22 -18.07 9.43
CA ASP A 279 4.64 -16.89 10.19
C ASP A 279 3.59 -16.50 11.21
N ASP A 280 4.02 -16.25 12.44
CA ASP A 280 3.24 -15.86 13.64
C ASP A 280 2.12 -16.84 14.02
N VAL A 281 2.46 -18.11 14.19
CA VAL A 281 1.52 -19.18 14.58
C VAL A 281 1.16 -19.07 16.07
N TRP A 282 -0.16 -19.01 16.38
CA TRP A 282 -0.69 -18.80 17.73
C TRP A 282 -1.20 -20.08 18.40
N GLN A 283 -1.73 -21.01 17.62
CA GLN A 283 -2.45 -22.20 18.10
C GLN A 283 -1.88 -23.48 17.49
N ASN A 284 -1.98 -24.59 18.23
CA ASN A 284 -1.41 -25.89 17.86
C ASN A 284 -2.19 -26.60 16.73
N ASP A 285 -3.47 -26.33 16.60
CA ASP A 285 -4.38 -26.99 15.66
C ASP A 285 -4.00 -26.74 14.19
N ILE A 286 -3.36 -25.63 13.87
CA ILE A 286 -2.79 -25.36 12.54
C ILE A 286 -1.79 -26.45 12.16
N TRP A 287 -0.85 -26.76 13.05
CA TRP A 287 0.15 -27.78 12.77
C TRP A 287 -0.47 -29.16 12.61
N ASN A 288 -1.46 -29.49 13.43
CA ASN A 288 -2.14 -30.78 13.38
C ASN A 288 -2.80 -31.08 12.02
N VAL A 289 -3.28 -30.06 11.33
CA VAL A 289 -3.86 -30.19 9.97
C VAL A 289 -2.77 -30.09 8.89
N MET A 290 -1.89 -29.08 8.98
CA MET A 290 -0.89 -28.79 7.94
C MET A 290 0.16 -29.89 7.80
N LYS A 291 0.51 -30.60 8.87
CA LYS A 291 1.44 -31.74 8.81
C LYS A 291 0.97 -32.86 7.87
N ASN A 292 -0.36 -33.05 7.76
CA ASN A 292 -0.94 -34.06 6.85
C ASN A 292 -0.89 -33.61 5.38
N ALA A 293 -0.89 -32.31 5.12
CA ALA A 293 -0.80 -31.73 3.79
C ALA A 293 0.65 -31.63 3.27
N LEU A 294 1.64 -31.68 4.16
CA LEU A 294 3.06 -31.46 3.89
C LEU A 294 3.83 -32.78 4.10
N PRO A 295 3.98 -33.65 3.08
CA PRO A 295 4.51 -34.99 3.25
C PRO A 295 5.98 -35.00 3.60
N ASN A 296 6.41 -36.02 4.38
CA ASN A 296 7.80 -36.38 4.51
C ASN A 296 8.22 -37.19 3.26
N ASN A 297 8.81 -36.49 2.32
CA ASN A 297 9.13 -37.06 1.00
C ASN A 297 10.62 -37.48 0.86
N ASN A 298 11.40 -37.40 1.94
CA ASN A 298 12.83 -37.69 1.96
C ASN A 298 13.68 -36.95 0.92
N ASN A 299 13.18 -35.81 0.42
CA ASN A 299 13.87 -34.95 -0.53
C ASN A 299 14.53 -33.73 0.14
N GLY A 300 14.65 -33.69 1.47
CA GLY A 300 15.19 -32.57 2.20
C GLY A 300 14.26 -31.38 2.27
N SER A 301 12.95 -31.58 2.34
CA SER A 301 11.96 -30.50 2.50
C SER A 301 12.03 -29.84 3.87
N ARG A 302 11.72 -28.55 3.95
CA ARG A 302 11.85 -27.74 5.18
C ARG A 302 10.57 -26.96 5.47
N ILE A 303 10.26 -26.85 6.76
CA ILE A 303 9.15 -26.05 7.26
C ILE A 303 9.73 -25.10 8.33
N ILE A 304 9.45 -23.82 8.21
CA ILE A 304 9.79 -22.82 9.21
C ILE A 304 8.49 -22.39 9.90
N ILE A 305 8.47 -22.43 11.23
CA ILE A 305 7.37 -21.90 12.03
C ILE A 305 7.89 -20.76 12.88
N THR A 306 7.33 -19.57 12.79
CA THR A 306 7.63 -18.52 13.77
C THR A 306 6.47 -18.44 14.77
N THR A 307 6.77 -18.35 16.04
CA THR A 307 5.76 -18.32 17.10
C THR A 307 6.25 -17.61 18.35
N ARG A 308 5.31 -17.07 19.13
CA ARG A 308 5.54 -16.55 20.49
C ARG A 308 5.25 -17.62 21.56
N ASN A 309 4.64 -18.74 21.17
CA ASN A 309 4.14 -19.77 22.05
C ASN A 309 5.04 -21.02 22.02
N ASP A 310 5.69 -21.32 23.13
CA ASP A 310 6.54 -22.51 23.28
C ASP A 310 5.77 -23.83 23.06
N ASN A 311 4.46 -23.87 23.34
CA ASN A 311 3.65 -25.06 23.11
C ASN A 311 3.49 -25.38 21.61
N VAL A 312 3.39 -24.36 20.76
CA VAL A 312 3.35 -24.54 19.29
C VAL A 312 4.65 -25.18 18.82
N ALA A 313 5.78 -24.68 19.28
CA ALA A 313 7.09 -25.24 18.92
C ALA A 313 7.29 -26.67 19.48
N ALA A 314 6.79 -26.94 20.67
CA ALA A 314 6.85 -28.27 21.24
C ALA A 314 6.01 -29.30 20.47
N VAL A 315 4.79 -28.92 20.05
CA VAL A 315 3.90 -29.79 19.27
C VAL A 315 4.42 -29.98 17.82
N SER A 316 5.09 -28.99 17.25
CA SER A 316 5.64 -29.09 15.90
C SER A 316 6.93 -29.91 15.82
N LYS A 317 7.56 -30.22 16.96
CA LYS A 317 8.76 -31.08 17.05
C LYS A 317 8.32 -32.55 17.17
N GLU A 318 8.25 -33.23 16.03
CA GLU A 318 7.84 -34.67 15.97
C GLU A 318 9.02 -35.61 15.80
N ASN A 319 10.12 -35.17 15.17
CA ASN A 319 11.27 -35.99 14.82
C ASN A 319 12.58 -35.45 15.43
N SER A 320 13.62 -36.28 15.42
CA SER A 320 14.96 -35.89 15.89
C SER A 320 15.60 -34.78 15.06
N CYS A 321 15.27 -34.69 13.78
CA CYS A 321 15.75 -33.63 12.88
C CYS A 321 14.98 -32.28 13.03
N ASP A 322 13.91 -32.24 13.84
CA ASP A 322 13.16 -31.01 14.08
C ASP A 322 13.86 -30.13 15.13
N VAL A 323 14.02 -28.86 14.84
CA VAL A 323 14.80 -27.92 15.63
C VAL A 323 13.90 -26.83 16.22
N VAL A 324 14.06 -26.57 17.51
CA VAL A 324 13.45 -25.39 18.17
C VAL A 324 14.58 -24.41 18.50
N LYS A 325 14.60 -23.29 17.78
CA LYS A 325 15.56 -22.20 17.99
C LYS A 325 14.90 -21.05 18.73
N ARG A 326 15.33 -20.81 19.99
CA ARG A 326 14.87 -19.68 20.79
C ARG A 326 15.74 -18.47 20.52
N LEU A 327 15.14 -17.41 19.99
CA LEU A 327 15.82 -16.14 19.78
C LEU A 327 15.93 -15.39 21.11
N GLN A 328 17.14 -14.93 21.40
CA GLN A 328 17.42 -14.16 22.60
C GLN A 328 17.40 -12.67 22.30
N PRO A 329 17.13 -11.81 23.31
CA PRO A 329 17.31 -10.38 23.19
C PRO A 329 18.72 -10.03 22.68
N TRP A 330 18.83 -9.00 21.88
CA TRP A 330 20.08 -8.57 21.27
C TRP A 330 21.09 -8.08 22.31
N SER A 331 22.37 -8.34 22.09
CA SER A 331 23.43 -7.74 22.87
C SER A 331 23.42 -6.21 22.75
N LEU A 332 24.03 -5.52 23.71
CA LEU A 332 24.10 -4.07 23.68
C LEU A 332 24.85 -3.55 22.43
N GLU A 333 25.82 -4.30 21.93
CA GLU A 333 26.58 -3.97 20.73
C GLU A 333 25.70 -4.03 19.46
N MET A 334 24.92 -5.10 19.32
CA MET A 334 23.96 -5.22 18.21
C MET A 334 22.87 -4.15 18.30
N ALA A 335 22.38 -3.90 19.51
CA ALA A 335 21.39 -2.85 19.78
C ALA A 335 21.93 -1.45 19.43
N TRP A 336 23.20 -1.17 19.76
CA TRP A 336 23.87 0.09 19.44
C TRP A 336 24.00 0.33 17.93
N GLN A 337 24.40 -0.68 17.18
CA GLN A 337 24.52 -0.55 15.72
C GLN A 337 23.17 -0.22 15.06
N LEU A 338 22.08 -0.92 15.44
CA LEU A 338 20.74 -0.64 14.95
C LEU A 338 20.28 0.77 15.35
N PHE A 339 20.51 1.14 16.61
CA PHE A 339 20.11 2.44 17.14
C PHE A 339 20.79 3.58 16.38
N CYS A 340 22.11 3.55 16.26
CA CYS A 340 22.87 4.58 15.56
C CYS A 340 22.43 4.71 14.09
N LYS A 341 22.28 3.58 13.39
CA LYS A 341 21.83 3.57 12.00
C LYS A 341 20.43 4.17 11.81
N LYS A 342 19.53 4.03 12.81
CA LYS A 342 18.16 4.56 12.74
C LYS A 342 18.04 5.99 13.32
N ALA A 343 18.70 6.32 14.42
CA ALA A 343 18.59 7.61 15.08
C ALA A 343 19.34 8.72 14.33
N PHE A 344 20.46 8.41 13.66
CA PHE A 344 21.33 9.39 13.00
C PHE A 344 21.41 9.24 11.48
N ARG A 345 20.45 8.54 10.84
CA ARG A 345 20.51 8.22 9.40
C ARG A 345 20.39 9.44 8.46
N ASN A 346 19.77 10.51 8.90
CA ASN A 346 19.49 11.70 8.08
C ASN A 346 20.38 12.89 8.42
N ASP A 347 21.36 12.71 9.30
CA ASP A 347 22.20 13.79 9.82
C ASP A 347 23.59 13.75 9.19
N GLN A 348 24.31 14.86 9.34
CA GLN A 348 25.74 14.98 8.98
C GLN A 348 26.64 13.95 9.66
N PHE A 349 26.12 13.19 10.62
CA PHE A 349 26.84 12.17 11.40
C PHE A 349 26.89 10.79 10.71
N GLU A 350 26.25 10.61 9.54
CA GLU A 350 26.30 9.38 8.73
C GLU A 350 26.05 8.09 9.53
N GLY A 351 25.10 8.12 10.46
CA GLY A 351 24.76 6.97 11.32
C GLY A 351 25.69 6.79 12.52
N ARG A 352 26.53 7.77 12.86
CA ARG A 352 27.37 7.77 14.07
C ARG A 352 26.76 8.62 15.17
N CYS A 353 26.88 8.17 16.42
CA CYS A 353 26.42 8.93 17.57
C CYS A 353 27.40 10.05 17.90
N PRO A 354 26.93 11.32 18.08
CA PRO A 354 27.75 12.39 18.65
C PRO A 354 28.22 12.05 20.06
N GLN A 355 29.46 12.39 20.42
CA GLN A 355 30.04 12.08 21.71
C GLN A 355 29.24 12.60 22.90
N GLU A 356 28.60 13.78 22.73
CA GLU A 356 27.74 14.43 23.75
C GLU A 356 26.48 13.62 24.07
N LEU A 357 25.98 12.79 23.13
CA LEU A 357 24.76 12.00 23.26
C LEU A 357 25.03 10.51 23.56
N GLU A 358 26.29 10.09 23.60
CA GLU A 358 26.67 8.69 23.70
C GLU A 358 26.14 8.03 24.98
N GLN A 359 26.37 8.65 26.16
CA GLN A 359 25.90 8.14 27.45
C GLN A 359 24.36 8.05 27.49
N LEU A 360 23.67 9.09 27.04
CA LEU A 360 22.20 9.12 27.00
C LEU A 360 21.65 8.03 26.06
N SER A 361 22.33 7.79 24.95
CA SER A 361 21.97 6.74 24.01
C SER A 361 22.10 5.35 24.63
N TYR A 362 23.18 5.10 25.38
CA TYR A 362 23.34 3.86 26.15
C TYR A 362 22.26 3.67 27.21
N ASP A 363 21.93 4.73 27.96
CA ASP A 363 20.89 4.69 28.99
C ASP A 363 19.52 4.37 28.38
N ILE A 364 19.20 4.95 27.21
CA ILE A 364 17.98 4.66 26.44
C ILE A 364 17.99 3.20 25.96
N LEU A 365 19.10 2.71 25.41
CA LEU A 365 19.21 1.34 24.91
C LEU A 365 19.05 0.30 26.02
N CYS A 366 19.58 0.54 27.22
CA CYS A 366 19.39 -0.33 28.37
C CYS A 366 17.89 -0.50 28.69
N LYS A 367 17.10 0.54 28.50
CA LYS A 367 15.64 0.50 28.69
C LYS A 367 14.91 -0.28 27.59
N CYS A 368 15.47 -0.41 26.39
CA CYS A 368 14.87 -1.15 25.28
C CYS A 368 15.00 -2.67 25.42
N GLN A 369 15.66 -3.20 26.46
CA GLN A 369 15.77 -4.63 26.78
C GLN A 369 16.26 -5.52 25.62
N GLY A 370 17.07 -4.98 24.71
CA GLY A 370 17.59 -5.72 23.55
C GLY A 370 16.54 -6.14 22.52
N LEU A 371 15.35 -5.51 22.49
CA LEU A 371 14.30 -5.82 21.53
C LEU A 371 14.41 -4.94 20.27
N PRO A 372 14.75 -5.52 19.11
CA PRO A 372 14.97 -4.75 17.88
C PRO A 372 13.84 -3.81 17.50
N LEU A 373 12.57 -4.23 17.66
CA LEU A 373 11.41 -3.39 17.36
C LEU A 373 11.36 -2.15 18.26
N VAL A 374 11.59 -2.33 19.56
CA VAL A 374 11.60 -1.23 20.54
C VAL A 374 12.74 -0.25 20.23
N ILE A 375 13.94 -0.79 19.96
CA ILE A 375 15.11 -0.01 19.59
C ILE A 375 14.85 0.81 18.33
N ALA A 376 14.35 0.19 17.27
CA ALA A 376 14.04 0.86 16.00
C ALA A 376 12.97 1.95 16.17
N THR A 377 11.94 1.68 16.98
CA THR A 377 10.84 2.63 17.24
C THR A 377 11.33 3.85 18.02
N ILE A 378 12.09 3.66 19.10
CA ILE A 378 12.64 4.77 19.90
C ILE A 378 13.68 5.56 19.10
N ALA A 379 14.56 4.87 18.36
CA ALA A 379 15.50 5.53 17.46
C ALA A 379 14.77 6.35 16.36
N GLY A 380 13.63 5.86 15.86
CA GLY A 380 12.77 6.59 14.94
C GLY A 380 12.17 7.87 15.55
N VAL A 381 11.73 7.85 16.81
CA VAL A 381 11.30 9.05 17.53
C VAL A 381 12.47 10.04 17.65
N LEU A 382 13.65 9.55 18.10
CA LEU A 382 14.84 10.39 18.28
C LEU A 382 15.38 10.95 16.96
N SER A 383 15.21 10.25 15.83
CA SER A 383 15.64 10.73 14.52
C SER A 383 14.98 12.05 14.10
N THR A 384 13.77 12.30 14.58
CA THR A 384 12.98 13.50 14.25
C THR A 384 13.18 14.65 15.22
N LYS A 385 13.88 14.43 16.35
CA LYS A 385 14.16 15.45 17.39
C LYS A 385 15.50 16.12 17.17
N GLN A 386 15.67 17.31 17.76
CA GLN A 386 16.97 17.97 17.79
C GLN A 386 17.99 17.11 18.53
N LYS A 387 19.23 17.07 18.04
CA LYS A 387 20.34 16.33 18.64
C LYS A 387 20.96 17.11 19.80
N SER A 388 20.16 17.31 20.87
CA SER A 388 20.54 18.03 22.07
C SER A 388 20.31 17.17 23.31
N GLU A 389 21.14 17.32 24.33
CA GLU A 389 20.98 16.61 25.61
C GLU A 389 19.59 16.82 26.23
N PHE A 390 19.04 18.03 26.12
CA PHE A 390 17.75 18.37 26.68
C PHE A 390 16.62 17.53 26.12
N GLU A 391 16.51 17.45 24.78
CA GLU A 391 15.49 16.67 24.10
C GLU A 391 15.64 15.16 24.39
N TRP A 392 16.88 14.66 24.43
CA TRP A 392 17.16 13.25 24.68
C TRP A 392 16.93 12.84 26.13
N LYS A 393 17.27 13.72 27.11
CA LYS A 393 16.92 13.57 28.53
C LYS A 393 15.40 13.54 28.72
N ASN A 394 14.63 14.35 28.00
CA ASN A 394 13.17 14.31 28.04
C ASN A 394 12.61 12.96 27.58
N VAL A 395 13.15 12.40 26.49
CA VAL A 395 12.76 11.06 26.03
C VAL A 395 13.13 9.99 27.07
N LEU A 396 14.35 10.03 27.63
CA LEU A 396 14.78 9.09 28.66
C LEU A 396 13.91 9.17 29.92
N ASN A 397 13.56 10.38 30.39
CA ASN A 397 12.69 10.58 31.54
C ASN A 397 11.29 10.02 31.30
N ASN A 398 10.74 10.23 30.11
CA ASN A 398 9.44 9.66 29.73
C ASN A 398 9.49 8.13 29.70
N LEU A 399 10.57 7.55 29.14
CA LEU A 399 10.82 6.10 29.20
C LEU A 399 10.90 5.59 30.63
N THR A 400 11.55 6.33 31.54
CA THR A 400 11.75 5.92 32.94
C THR A 400 10.45 6.00 33.75
N SER A 401 9.63 7.02 33.54
CA SER A 401 8.35 7.19 34.25
C SER A 401 7.31 6.11 33.90
N GLU A 402 7.39 5.53 32.70
CA GLU A 402 6.51 4.44 32.23
C GLU A 402 7.02 3.04 32.60
N LEU A 403 8.30 2.90 32.92
CA LEU A 403 9.02 1.61 33.08
C LEU A 403 9.02 1.00 34.47
N GLU A 404 8.36 1.60 35.46
CA GLU A 404 8.19 0.92 36.76
C GLU A 404 7.37 -0.39 36.67
N LYS A 405 6.76 -0.67 35.50
CA LYS A 405 6.15 -1.97 35.13
C LYS A 405 6.54 -2.33 33.70
N THR A 406 7.19 -3.43 33.51
CA THR A 406 7.74 -4.10 32.33
C THR A 406 6.71 -4.36 31.19
N ASP A 407 6.13 -3.35 30.56
CA ASP A 407 5.21 -3.53 29.46
C ASP A 407 5.78 -2.90 28.19
N ILE A 408 6.25 -3.74 27.25
CA ILE A 408 6.69 -3.34 25.91
C ILE A 408 5.63 -2.47 25.21
N GLU A 409 4.35 -2.78 25.42
CA GLU A 409 3.23 -2.02 24.88
C GLU A 409 3.25 -0.55 25.32
N LYS A 410 3.69 -0.25 26.54
CA LYS A 410 3.79 1.13 27.04
C LYS A 410 4.93 1.88 26.37
N ILE A 411 6.09 1.23 26.21
CA ILE A 411 7.24 1.82 25.49
C ILE A 411 6.85 2.13 24.04
N LEU A 412 6.20 1.18 23.37
CA LEU A 412 5.76 1.37 22.00
C LEU A 412 4.64 2.44 21.89
N SER A 413 3.78 2.57 22.90
CA SER A 413 2.75 3.60 22.95
C SER A 413 3.34 5.01 23.04
N LEU A 414 4.54 5.20 23.60
CA LEU A 414 5.23 6.51 23.60
C LEU A 414 5.43 7.02 22.16
N SER A 415 5.75 6.15 21.23
CA SER A 415 5.92 6.53 19.81
C SER A 415 4.61 7.04 19.18
N TYR A 416 3.47 6.51 19.61
CA TYR A 416 2.16 6.99 19.21
C TYR A 416 1.86 8.37 19.85
N PHE A 417 2.18 8.57 21.13
CA PHE A 417 1.96 9.84 21.82
C PHE A 417 2.88 10.95 21.31
N ASP A 418 4.08 10.62 20.85
CA ASP A 418 5.00 11.59 20.21
C ASP A 418 4.54 12.04 18.82
N LEU A 419 3.57 11.36 18.19
CA LEU A 419 3.06 11.78 16.89
C LEU A 419 2.34 13.13 16.97
N PRO A 420 2.57 14.03 15.99
CA PRO A 420 1.72 15.18 15.78
C PRO A 420 0.24 14.78 15.60
N HIS A 421 -0.69 15.62 16.04
CA HIS A 421 -2.12 15.31 16.08
C HIS A 421 -2.69 14.88 14.71
N HIS A 422 -2.22 15.47 13.60
CA HIS A 422 -2.67 15.11 12.25
C HIS A 422 -2.21 13.72 11.83
N LEU A 423 -1.02 13.28 12.26
CA LEU A 423 -0.51 11.93 11.98
C LEU A 423 -1.16 10.87 12.86
N ARG A 424 -1.56 11.19 14.10
CA ARG A 424 -2.25 10.24 14.98
C ARG A 424 -3.52 9.67 14.35
N ARG A 425 -4.35 10.52 13.70
CA ARG A 425 -5.55 10.05 12.98
C ARG A 425 -5.20 9.17 11.80
N CYS A 426 -4.21 9.55 11.02
CA CYS A 426 -3.73 8.76 9.89
C CYS A 426 -3.19 7.40 10.36
N TYR A 427 -2.51 7.36 11.49
CA TYR A 427 -1.97 6.14 12.08
C TYR A 427 -3.08 5.24 12.67
N LEU A 428 -4.01 5.79 13.45
CA LEU A 428 -5.17 5.04 13.96
C LEU A 428 -6.02 4.45 12.84
N TYR A 429 -5.99 5.03 11.66
CA TYR A 429 -6.77 4.55 10.53
C TYR A 429 -6.34 3.16 10.04
N PHE A 430 -5.13 2.73 10.34
CA PHE A 430 -4.71 1.34 10.08
C PHE A 430 -5.54 0.32 10.85
N GLY A 431 -6.13 0.68 12.00
CA GLY A 431 -7.06 -0.17 12.76
C GLY A 431 -8.39 -0.48 12.08
N VAL A 432 -8.71 0.19 10.97
CA VAL A 432 -9.86 -0.13 10.11
C VAL A 432 -9.63 -1.40 9.29
N PHE A 433 -8.37 -1.71 8.97
CA PHE A 433 -8.00 -2.86 8.14
C PHE A 433 -7.79 -4.11 9.00
N PRO A 434 -7.80 -5.31 8.41
CA PRO A 434 -7.34 -6.52 9.10
C PRO A 434 -5.87 -6.42 9.52
N GLU A 435 -5.48 -7.23 10.50
CA GLU A 435 -4.08 -7.46 10.84
C GLU A 435 -3.26 -7.89 9.61
N ASP A 436 -2.02 -7.46 9.50
CA ASP A 436 -1.10 -7.72 8.36
C ASP A 436 -1.62 -7.28 6.98
N TYR A 437 -2.67 -6.47 6.93
CA TYR A 437 -3.23 -6.02 5.67
C TYR A 437 -2.27 -5.10 4.93
N ARG A 438 -1.91 -5.49 3.70
CA ARG A 438 -1.06 -4.70 2.81
C ARG A 438 -1.90 -3.68 2.06
N ILE A 439 -1.58 -2.42 2.23
CA ILE A 439 -2.32 -1.30 1.66
C ILE A 439 -1.43 -0.57 0.66
N TYR A 440 -1.89 -0.46 -0.59
CA TYR A 440 -1.24 0.43 -1.56
C TYR A 440 -1.33 1.89 -1.10
N ASP A 441 -0.23 2.62 -1.22
CA ASP A 441 -0.14 4.02 -0.80
C ASP A 441 -1.23 4.91 -1.44
N ASN A 442 -1.49 4.78 -2.74
CA ASN A 442 -2.56 5.51 -3.42
C ASN A 442 -3.95 5.21 -2.84
N LYS A 443 -4.22 3.96 -2.38
CA LYS A 443 -5.45 3.63 -1.67
C LYS A 443 -5.52 4.39 -0.35
N LEU A 444 -4.43 4.40 0.40
CA LEU A 444 -4.34 5.05 1.72
C LEU A 444 -4.51 6.57 1.60
N TYR A 445 -3.85 7.21 0.61
CA TYR A 445 -3.99 8.64 0.34
C TYR A 445 -5.43 9.01 0.03
N GLY A 446 -6.09 8.29 -0.88
CA GLY A 446 -7.49 8.53 -1.22
C GLY A 446 -8.43 8.41 -0.03
N LEU A 447 -8.18 7.46 0.89
CA LEU A 447 -8.96 7.28 2.10
C LEU A 447 -8.73 8.41 3.12
N TRP A 448 -7.48 8.79 3.40
CA TRP A 448 -7.16 9.89 4.32
C TRP A 448 -7.72 11.24 3.82
N ILE A 449 -7.67 11.47 2.50
CA ILE A 449 -8.25 12.66 1.88
C ILE A 449 -9.78 12.65 2.03
N ALA A 450 -10.44 11.53 1.74
CA ALA A 450 -11.90 11.39 1.86
C ALA A 450 -12.39 11.58 3.32
N GLU A 451 -11.62 11.11 4.29
CA GLU A 451 -11.89 11.32 5.72
C GLU A 451 -11.67 12.78 6.17
N GLY A 452 -10.88 13.55 5.41
CA GLY A 452 -10.51 14.92 5.75
C GLY A 452 -9.36 15.00 6.76
N PHE A 453 -8.47 13.99 6.80
CA PHE A 453 -7.29 14.01 7.68
C PHE A 453 -6.14 14.83 7.10
N VAL A 454 -6.12 14.98 5.77
CA VAL A 454 -5.07 15.68 5.04
C VAL A 454 -5.43 17.15 4.93
N LYS A 455 -4.55 18.02 5.46
CA LYS A 455 -4.74 19.48 5.42
C LYS A 455 -4.24 20.07 4.11
N ALA A 456 -5.01 20.96 3.52
CA ALA A 456 -4.55 21.74 2.38
C ALA A 456 -3.36 22.62 2.76
N ARG A 457 -2.34 22.66 1.90
CA ARG A 457 -1.17 23.55 2.03
C ARG A 457 -0.98 24.33 0.74
N SER A 458 -0.57 25.59 0.85
CA SER A 458 -0.22 26.39 -0.33
C SER A 458 0.87 25.66 -1.15
N ASN A 459 0.72 25.65 -2.46
CA ASN A 459 1.64 25.02 -3.42
C ASN A 459 1.80 23.49 -3.35
N LYS A 460 0.92 22.76 -2.64
CA LYS A 460 0.92 21.29 -2.62
C LYS A 460 -0.48 20.74 -2.80
N THR A 461 -0.59 19.64 -3.55
CA THR A 461 -1.85 18.90 -3.63
C THR A 461 -2.08 18.08 -2.36
N LEU A 462 -3.32 17.65 -2.14
CA LEU A 462 -3.65 16.80 -0.97
C LEU A 462 -2.90 15.47 -1.01
N GLU A 463 -2.64 14.93 -2.21
CA GLU A 463 -1.88 13.67 -2.39
C GLU A 463 -0.41 13.83 -1.99
N GLU A 464 0.21 14.98 -2.28
CA GLU A 464 1.58 15.27 -1.85
C GLU A 464 1.68 15.40 -0.34
N VAL A 465 0.70 16.03 0.28
CA VAL A 465 0.66 16.15 1.74
C VAL A 465 0.40 14.78 2.37
N ALA A 466 -0.48 13.95 1.79
CA ALA A 466 -0.70 12.58 2.25
C ALA A 466 0.56 11.72 2.11
N GLU A 467 1.32 11.88 1.01
CA GLU A 467 2.61 11.23 0.81
C GLU A 467 3.63 11.65 1.88
N GLU A 468 3.68 12.94 2.24
CA GLU A 468 4.53 13.44 3.33
C GLU A 468 4.14 12.82 4.68
N TYR A 469 2.85 12.73 4.99
CA TYR A 469 2.35 12.11 6.22
C TYR A 469 2.74 10.62 6.30
N LEU A 470 2.60 9.88 5.21
CA LEU A 470 3.01 8.48 5.17
C LEU A 470 4.53 8.34 5.32
N ASN A 471 5.31 9.17 4.62
CA ASN A 471 6.76 9.15 4.72
C ASN A 471 7.25 9.47 6.15
N GLU A 472 6.60 10.39 6.87
CA GLU A 472 6.93 10.65 8.26
C GLU A 472 6.61 9.45 9.17
N LEU A 473 5.47 8.77 8.98
CA LEU A 473 5.17 7.55 9.72
C LEU A 473 6.19 6.42 9.44
N ILE A 474 6.64 6.30 8.19
CA ILE A 474 7.69 5.35 7.81
C ILE A 474 9.03 5.73 8.46
N GLN A 475 9.40 7.02 8.45
CA GLN A 475 10.64 7.50 9.07
C GLN A 475 10.68 7.23 10.58
N ARG A 476 9.53 7.27 11.24
CA ARG A 476 9.37 6.93 12.66
C ARG A 476 9.31 5.42 12.93
N ASN A 477 9.48 4.58 11.90
CA ASN A 477 9.36 3.11 11.95
C ASN A 477 7.99 2.60 12.46
N LEU A 478 6.93 3.41 12.32
CA LEU A 478 5.57 3.04 12.69
C LEU A 478 4.84 2.30 11.58
N VAL A 479 5.21 2.56 10.33
CA VAL A 479 4.68 1.91 9.13
C VAL A 479 5.83 1.29 8.37
N LEU A 480 5.68 0.02 8.01
CA LEU A 480 6.62 -0.73 7.19
C LEU A 480 6.25 -0.53 5.72
N LEU A 481 7.25 -0.26 4.90
CA LEU A 481 7.11 -0.08 3.46
C LEU A 481 7.68 -1.28 2.74
N GLU A 482 6.88 -1.95 1.92
CA GLU A 482 7.35 -2.94 0.96
C GLU A 482 7.28 -2.31 -0.43
N THR A 483 8.41 -2.19 -1.10
CA THR A 483 8.47 -1.64 -2.46
C THR A 483 8.72 -2.75 -3.47
N LYS A 484 7.93 -2.78 -4.52
CA LYS A 484 8.22 -3.61 -5.67
C LYS A 484 8.71 -2.70 -6.79
N TYR A 485 9.97 -2.90 -7.21
CA TYR A 485 10.65 -2.08 -8.26
C TYR A 485 10.74 -0.57 -7.96
N GLY A 486 10.66 -0.18 -6.67
CA GLY A 486 10.72 1.24 -6.29
C GLY A 486 9.53 2.10 -6.72
N ILE A 487 8.44 1.49 -7.21
CA ILE A 487 7.29 2.19 -7.81
C ILE A 487 6.01 1.84 -7.08
N SER A 488 5.69 0.55 -6.94
CA SER A 488 4.53 0.10 -6.17
C SER A 488 4.89 0.06 -4.69
N ARG A 489 4.23 0.86 -3.88
CA ARG A 489 4.47 0.99 -2.44
C ARG A 489 3.32 0.35 -1.70
N GLU A 490 3.59 -0.79 -1.05
CA GLU A 490 2.65 -1.43 -0.13
C GLU A 490 3.05 -1.12 1.31
N CYS A 491 2.12 -0.66 2.10
CA CYS A 491 2.32 -0.28 3.48
C CYS A 491 1.63 -1.27 4.41
N ARG A 492 2.27 -1.62 5.52
CA ARG A 492 1.65 -2.39 6.61
C ARG A 492 2.18 -1.90 7.96
N VAL A 493 1.50 -2.29 9.02
CA VAL A 493 1.92 -2.01 10.40
C VAL A 493 2.35 -3.32 11.03
N HIS A 494 3.36 -3.28 11.90
CA HIS A 494 3.80 -4.44 12.68
C HIS A 494 2.73 -4.83 13.72
N ASP A 495 2.55 -6.14 13.98
CA ASP A 495 1.47 -6.69 14.82
C ASP A 495 1.39 -6.04 16.20
N LEU A 496 2.50 -5.87 16.92
CA LEU A 496 2.51 -5.17 18.21
C LEU A 496 2.04 -3.72 18.11
N MET A 497 2.40 -3.03 17.05
CA MET A 497 1.93 -1.67 16.79
C MET A 497 0.47 -1.65 16.39
N TYR A 498 -0.02 -2.70 15.71
CA TYR A 498 -1.43 -2.87 15.38
C TYR A 498 -2.28 -3.10 16.63
N GLU A 499 -1.82 -3.92 17.60
CA GLU A 499 -2.47 -4.09 18.91
C GLU A 499 -2.63 -2.75 19.65
N ILE A 500 -1.58 -1.89 19.62
CA ILE A 500 -1.62 -0.53 20.20
C ILE A 500 -2.65 0.34 19.47
N ILE A 501 -2.69 0.28 18.13
CA ILE A 501 -3.68 1.01 17.34
C ILE A 501 -5.09 0.57 17.74
N LEU A 502 -5.36 -0.73 17.88
CA LEU A 502 -6.69 -1.24 18.25
C LEU A 502 -7.08 -0.81 19.66
N THR A 503 -6.16 -0.85 20.62
CA THR A 503 -6.40 -0.40 22.00
C THR A 503 -6.81 1.07 22.00
N HIS A 504 -6.03 1.95 21.37
CA HIS A 504 -6.36 3.37 21.30
C HIS A 504 -7.58 3.65 20.42
N ALA A 505 -7.77 2.93 19.32
CA ALA A 505 -8.95 3.09 18.48
C ALA A 505 -10.23 2.70 19.23
N GLY A 506 -10.19 1.69 20.10
CA GLY A 506 -11.28 1.30 20.99
C GLY A 506 -11.56 2.34 22.07
N GLU A 507 -10.54 2.77 22.82
CA GLU A 507 -10.65 3.83 23.83
C GLU A 507 -11.25 5.12 23.26
N TRP A 508 -10.94 5.40 21.97
CA TRP A 508 -11.36 6.64 21.32
C TRP A 508 -12.62 6.48 20.46
N ARG A 509 -13.19 5.28 20.45
CA ARG A 509 -14.35 4.96 19.59
C ARG A 509 -14.11 5.38 18.13
N PHE A 510 -12.85 5.26 17.70
CA PHE A 510 -12.41 5.71 16.38
C PHE A 510 -12.91 4.76 15.29
N CYS A 511 -12.73 3.47 15.48
CA CYS A 511 -13.26 2.42 14.61
C CYS A 511 -13.72 1.22 15.43
N LYS A 512 -14.59 0.41 14.82
CA LYS A 512 -15.11 -0.84 15.40
C LYS A 512 -15.12 -1.93 14.34
N SER A 513 -14.66 -3.12 14.73
CA SER A 513 -14.73 -4.33 13.91
C SER A 513 -15.93 -5.17 14.36
N LEU A 514 -16.78 -5.58 13.40
CA LEU A 514 -17.87 -6.52 13.61
C LEU A 514 -17.48 -7.87 13.03
N LYS A 515 -17.24 -8.86 13.90
CA LYS A 515 -16.96 -10.24 13.52
C LYS A 515 -18.19 -11.10 13.88
N GLY A 516 -18.77 -11.82 12.89
CA GLY A 516 -19.81 -12.81 13.14
C GLY A 516 -21.18 -12.33 13.60
N GLY A 517 -21.55 -11.07 13.37
CA GLY A 517 -22.95 -10.60 13.51
C GLY A 517 -23.51 -10.38 14.92
N MET A 518 -22.78 -10.66 15.98
CA MET A 518 -23.25 -10.54 17.36
C MET A 518 -22.31 -9.71 18.24
N SER A 519 -22.25 -8.41 18.01
CA SER A 519 -21.77 -7.49 19.07
C SER A 519 -22.78 -6.35 19.20
N SER A 520 -23.33 -6.16 20.39
CA SER A 520 -24.18 -5.01 20.69
C SER A 520 -23.39 -3.72 20.36
N LEU A 521 -23.94 -2.87 19.50
CA LEU A 521 -23.44 -1.52 19.29
C LEU A 521 -23.74 -0.64 20.52
N GLY A 522 -23.31 -1.07 21.71
CA GLY A 522 -23.40 -0.24 22.92
C GLY A 522 -22.55 1.04 22.84
N GLU A 523 -21.68 1.16 21.82
CA GLU A 523 -20.74 2.28 21.68
C GLU A 523 -20.77 2.88 20.27
N ARG A 524 -20.90 4.21 20.19
CA ARG A 524 -21.01 5.01 18.95
C ARG A 524 -19.66 5.18 18.27
N SER A 525 -19.18 4.21 17.47
CA SER A 525 -18.00 4.37 16.62
C SER A 525 -18.37 5.03 15.28
N SER A 526 -17.46 5.83 14.72
CA SER A 526 -17.70 6.54 13.44
C SER A 526 -17.25 5.75 12.20
N ARG A 527 -16.44 4.69 12.36
CA ARG A 527 -15.93 3.84 11.28
C ARG A 527 -16.20 2.38 11.60
N LEU A 528 -16.66 1.65 10.60
CA LEU A 528 -17.12 0.28 10.75
C LEU A 528 -16.40 -0.64 9.77
N SER A 529 -15.73 -1.66 10.30
CA SER A 529 -15.18 -2.77 9.54
C SER A 529 -16.01 -4.02 9.78
N VAL A 530 -16.60 -4.55 8.72
CA VAL A 530 -17.51 -5.70 8.78
C VAL A 530 -16.81 -6.93 8.21
N TYR A 531 -16.80 -8.01 8.99
CA TYR A 531 -16.22 -9.30 8.61
C TYR A 531 -17.31 -10.37 8.57
N GLY A 532 -17.52 -10.97 7.40
CA GLY A 532 -18.51 -12.02 7.17
C GLY A 532 -19.92 -11.49 6.88
N PRO A 533 -21.02 -12.17 7.35
CA PRO A 533 -22.39 -11.87 6.94
C PRO A 533 -22.87 -10.48 7.33
N THR A 534 -23.60 -9.81 6.42
CA THR A 534 -24.03 -8.41 6.56
C THR A 534 -25.45 -8.23 7.10
N GLU A 535 -26.25 -9.31 7.22
CA GLU A 535 -27.68 -9.25 7.54
C GLU A 535 -28.02 -8.55 8.85
N ASN A 536 -27.24 -8.80 9.90
CA ASN A 536 -27.49 -8.22 11.23
C ASN A 536 -26.85 -6.84 11.41
N VAL A 537 -25.95 -6.44 10.52
CA VAL A 537 -25.23 -5.15 10.63
C VAL A 537 -26.22 -3.97 10.56
N LEU A 538 -27.21 -4.03 9.65
CA LEU A 538 -28.22 -2.96 9.52
C LEU A 538 -29.16 -2.84 10.74
N LYS A 539 -29.36 -3.93 11.49
CA LYS A 539 -30.15 -3.91 12.72
C LYS A 539 -29.39 -3.23 13.84
N THR A 540 -28.09 -3.44 13.87
CA THR A 540 -27.18 -2.84 14.87
C THR A 540 -26.78 -1.41 14.55
N VAL A 541 -26.84 -1.00 13.25
CA VAL A 541 -26.63 0.37 12.78
C VAL A 541 -27.98 1.12 12.90
N GLY A 542 -28.34 1.60 14.09
CA GLY A 542 -29.53 2.49 14.28
C GLY A 542 -29.42 3.80 13.47
N ASP A 543 -29.97 4.91 13.94
CA ASP A 543 -29.70 6.27 13.38
C ASP A 543 -28.23 6.63 13.62
N SER A 544 -27.35 6.05 12.79
CA SER A 544 -25.92 6.03 13.09
C SER A 544 -25.18 7.18 12.40
N ARG A 545 -24.30 7.77 13.17
CA ARG A 545 -23.34 8.79 12.72
C ARG A 545 -22.09 8.15 12.08
N ILE A 546 -22.28 6.98 11.39
CA ILE A 546 -21.20 6.28 10.70
C ILE A 546 -20.73 7.08 9.49
N ARG A 547 -19.42 7.28 9.42
CA ARG A 547 -18.75 7.99 8.33
C ARG A 547 -18.04 7.07 7.35
N SER A 548 -17.67 5.85 7.77
CA SER A 548 -16.93 4.93 6.92
C SER A 548 -17.38 3.50 7.16
N VAL A 549 -17.59 2.76 6.07
CA VAL A 549 -17.92 1.33 6.08
C VAL A 549 -16.97 0.60 5.15
N PHE A 550 -16.38 -0.49 5.69
CA PHE A 550 -15.49 -1.40 4.97
C PHE A 550 -16.01 -2.83 5.10
N LEU A 551 -16.00 -3.57 3.99
CA LEU A 551 -16.35 -4.99 4.00
C LEU A 551 -15.10 -5.84 3.75
N PHE A 552 -14.91 -6.88 4.58
CA PHE A 552 -13.82 -7.83 4.46
C PHE A 552 -14.36 -9.26 4.55
N GLY A 553 -13.94 -10.13 3.60
CA GLY A 553 -14.30 -11.56 3.63
C GLY A 553 -15.80 -11.84 3.61
N THR A 554 -16.59 -11.00 2.96
CA THR A 554 -18.04 -11.14 2.87
C THR A 554 -18.38 -12.06 1.69
N ASN A 555 -18.95 -13.24 1.96
CA ASN A 555 -19.35 -14.20 0.93
C ASN A 555 -20.74 -13.92 0.35
N GLU A 556 -21.59 -13.22 1.10
CA GLU A 556 -22.95 -12.84 0.68
C GLU A 556 -23.23 -11.37 0.97
N LEU A 557 -23.71 -10.64 0.00
CA LEU A 557 -24.13 -9.26 0.13
C LEU A 557 -25.49 -9.03 -0.46
N SER A 558 -26.48 -8.73 0.39
CA SER A 558 -27.82 -8.39 -0.06
C SER A 558 -27.87 -6.97 -0.67
N LYS A 559 -28.65 -6.79 -1.76
CA LYS A 559 -28.97 -5.46 -2.30
C LYS A 559 -29.60 -4.55 -1.24
N SER A 560 -30.39 -5.12 -0.33
CA SER A 560 -31.01 -4.39 0.79
C SER A 560 -29.99 -3.81 1.77
N PHE A 561 -28.79 -4.36 1.87
CA PHE A 561 -27.73 -3.82 2.71
C PHE A 561 -27.27 -2.44 2.26
N VAL A 562 -26.95 -2.28 0.97
CA VAL A 562 -26.50 -0.99 0.41
C VAL A 562 -27.62 0.04 0.42
N VAL A 563 -28.88 -0.38 0.16
CA VAL A 563 -30.05 0.48 0.27
C VAL A 563 -30.23 0.94 1.72
N GLY A 564 -30.22 0.02 2.68
CA GLY A 564 -30.35 0.34 4.11
C GLY A 564 -29.24 1.24 4.64
N LEU A 565 -27.98 1.05 4.18
CA LEU A 565 -26.89 1.98 4.48
C LEU A 565 -27.20 3.39 3.95
N SER A 566 -27.70 3.47 2.70
CA SER A 566 -28.01 4.77 2.07
C SER A 566 -29.15 5.50 2.76
N GLU A 567 -30.05 4.78 3.41
CA GLU A 567 -31.16 5.36 4.19
C GLU A 567 -30.74 5.80 5.59
N LYS A 568 -29.93 4.96 6.28
CA LYS A 568 -29.58 5.16 7.69
C LYS A 568 -28.29 5.98 7.90
N CYS A 569 -27.29 5.88 7.02
CA CYS A 569 -25.98 6.48 7.20
C CYS A 569 -25.78 7.74 6.33
N LYS A 570 -26.53 8.80 6.60
CA LYS A 570 -26.49 10.04 5.81
C LYS A 570 -25.13 10.75 5.84
N LEU A 571 -24.34 10.57 6.88
CA LEU A 571 -23.02 11.19 7.05
C LEU A 571 -21.86 10.36 6.44
N LEU A 572 -22.19 9.32 5.65
CA LEU A 572 -21.19 8.40 5.11
C LEU A 572 -20.26 9.11 4.12
N LYS A 573 -18.94 9.07 4.40
CA LYS A 573 -17.87 9.65 3.59
C LYS A 573 -17.12 8.59 2.78
N VAL A 574 -16.95 7.39 3.34
CA VAL A 574 -16.23 6.28 2.71
C VAL A 574 -17.11 5.03 2.68
N LEU A 575 -17.24 4.45 1.50
CA LEU A 575 -17.90 3.15 1.28
C LEU A 575 -16.96 2.25 0.46
N ASP A 576 -16.32 1.29 1.12
CA ASP A 576 -15.44 0.30 0.48
C ASP A 576 -16.13 -1.09 0.47
N LEU A 577 -16.67 -1.45 -0.69
CA LEU A 577 -17.31 -2.73 -0.98
C LEU A 577 -16.38 -3.66 -1.78
N SER A 578 -15.08 -3.43 -1.73
CA SER A 578 -14.09 -4.22 -2.49
C SER A 578 -14.17 -5.70 -2.14
N ASN A 579 -14.09 -6.56 -3.15
CA ASN A 579 -14.22 -8.02 -3.07
C ASN A 579 -15.58 -8.54 -2.58
N ALA A 580 -16.60 -7.68 -2.39
CA ALA A 580 -17.94 -8.13 -2.04
C ALA A 580 -18.67 -8.71 -3.27
N PRO A 581 -19.53 -9.73 -3.10
CA PRO A 581 -20.29 -10.35 -4.19
C PRO A 581 -21.49 -9.49 -4.59
N LEU A 582 -21.22 -8.26 -5.08
CA LEU A 582 -22.22 -7.29 -5.49
C LEU A 582 -22.37 -7.29 -7.03
N ASP A 583 -23.56 -7.64 -7.54
CA ASP A 583 -23.83 -7.68 -8.97
C ASP A 583 -24.31 -6.33 -9.54
N ASN A 584 -25.02 -5.53 -8.74
CA ASN A 584 -25.56 -4.25 -9.16
C ASN A 584 -25.47 -3.23 -8.01
N LEU A 585 -25.08 -2.01 -8.34
CA LEU A 585 -25.10 -0.89 -7.40
C LEU A 585 -26.48 -0.25 -7.41
N PRO A 586 -27.21 -0.16 -6.27
CA PRO A 586 -28.54 0.43 -6.22
C PRO A 586 -28.52 1.94 -6.45
N LYS A 587 -29.59 2.48 -7.03
CA LYS A 587 -29.71 3.94 -7.32
C LYS A 587 -29.73 4.80 -6.06
N GLU A 588 -30.08 4.23 -4.93
CA GLU A 588 -30.16 4.87 -3.60
C GLU A 588 -28.78 5.33 -3.11
N VAL A 589 -27.69 4.74 -3.61
CA VAL A 589 -26.31 5.22 -3.36
C VAL A 589 -26.17 6.72 -3.67
N GLY A 590 -26.90 7.22 -4.71
CA GLY A 590 -26.92 8.64 -5.05
C GLY A 590 -27.49 9.58 -3.95
N ASN A 591 -28.07 9.03 -2.87
CA ASN A 591 -28.57 9.79 -1.73
C ASN A 591 -27.50 10.02 -0.65
N LEU A 592 -26.31 9.42 -0.80
CA LEU A 592 -25.18 9.59 0.13
C LEU A 592 -24.41 10.89 -0.22
N PHE A 593 -25.00 12.03 0.09
CA PHE A 593 -24.47 13.35 -0.29
C PHE A 593 -23.01 13.59 0.17
N HIS A 594 -22.65 13.12 1.36
CA HIS A 594 -21.30 13.29 1.92
C HIS A 594 -20.27 12.29 1.40
N LEU A 595 -20.67 11.35 0.51
CA LEU A 595 -19.76 10.31 0.05
C LEU A 595 -18.61 10.93 -0.78
N ARG A 596 -17.39 10.67 -0.32
CA ARG A 596 -16.14 11.13 -0.94
C ARG A 596 -15.34 9.99 -1.57
N CYS A 597 -15.51 8.78 -1.07
CA CYS A 597 -14.81 7.60 -1.59
C CYS A 597 -15.80 6.44 -1.78
N LEU A 598 -15.93 5.97 -3.01
CA LEU A 598 -16.70 4.78 -3.38
C LEU A 598 -15.77 3.77 -4.06
N ARG A 599 -15.59 2.60 -3.44
CA ARG A 599 -14.77 1.52 -3.97
C ARG A 599 -15.59 0.27 -4.21
N LEU A 600 -15.58 -0.19 -5.47
CA LEU A 600 -16.30 -1.38 -5.96
C LEU A 600 -15.32 -2.43 -6.52
N ARG A 601 -14.04 -2.30 -6.19
CA ARG A 601 -12.98 -3.14 -6.74
C ARG A 601 -13.29 -4.63 -6.57
N ARG A 602 -13.14 -5.43 -7.64
CA ARG A 602 -13.39 -6.87 -7.67
C ARG A 602 -14.83 -7.26 -7.26
N THR A 603 -15.80 -6.44 -7.57
CA THR A 603 -17.23 -6.80 -7.52
C THR A 603 -17.71 -7.22 -8.91
N LYS A 604 -18.92 -7.80 -8.98
CA LYS A 604 -19.55 -8.20 -10.24
C LYS A 604 -20.45 -7.12 -10.85
N VAL A 605 -20.32 -5.87 -10.40
CA VAL A 605 -21.12 -4.74 -10.88
C VAL A 605 -20.90 -4.54 -12.38
N LYS A 606 -21.99 -4.48 -13.14
CA LYS A 606 -21.99 -4.34 -14.61
C LYS A 606 -22.20 -2.90 -15.08
N THR A 607 -22.98 -2.12 -14.33
CA THR A 607 -23.31 -0.72 -14.67
C THR A 607 -23.39 0.12 -13.41
N LEU A 608 -23.03 1.40 -13.55
CA LEU A 608 -23.25 2.41 -12.52
C LEU A 608 -24.60 3.12 -12.74
N PRO A 609 -25.39 3.37 -11.70
CA PRO A 609 -26.65 4.09 -11.84
C PRO A 609 -26.41 5.57 -12.17
N LYS A 610 -27.27 6.19 -12.99
CA LYS A 610 -27.20 7.62 -13.31
C LYS A 610 -27.23 8.53 -12.06
N SER A 611 -27.85 8.04 -10.96
CA SER A 611 -27.89 8.74 -9.67
C SER A 611 -26.50 9.01 -9.07
N ILE A 612 -25.42 8.32 -9.54
CA ILE A 612 -24.05 8.60 -9.11
C ILE A 612 -23.65 10.07 -9.36
N GLY A 613 -24.19 10.69 -10.40
CA GLY A 613 -23.99 12.12 -10.69
C GLY A 613 -24.52 13.09 -9.62
N LYS A 614 -25.24 12.59 -8.60
CA LYS A 614 -25.69 13.36 -7.44
C LYS A 614 -24.59 13.45 -6.35
N LEU A 615 -23.58 12.56 -6.38
CA LEU A 615 -22.51 12.49 -5.40
C LEU A 615 -21.46 13.60 -5.62
N ARG A 616 -21.85 14.86 -5.51
CA ARG A 616 -21.02 16.03 -5.84
C ARG A 616 -19.70 16.10 -5.05
N ASN A 617 -19.66 15.51 -3.87
CA ASN A 617 -18.49 15.47 -3.00
C ASN A 617 -17.55 14.28 -3.28
N LEU A 618 -17.89 13.42 -4.26
CA LEU A 618 -17.10 12.24 -4.58
C LEU A 618 -15.70 12.64 -5.09
N GLN A 619 -14.67 12.14 -4.44
CA GLN A 619 -13.25 12.38 -4.73
C GLN A 619 -12.57 11.15 -5.32
N THR A 620 -12.98 9.95 -4.90
CA THR A 620 -12.42 8.69 -5.39
C THR A 620 -13.51 7.74 -5.85
N LEU A 621 -13.40 7.25 -7.09
CA LEU A 621 -14.21 6.20 -7.66
C LEU A 621 -13.31 5.05 -8.13
N ASP A 622 -13.49 3.86 -7.54
CA ASP A 622 -12.74 2.66 -7.92
C ASP A 622 -13.71 1.59 -8.43
N VAL A 623 -13.72 1.39 -9.74
CA VAL A 623 -14.45 0.32 -10.45
C VAL A 623 -13.49 -0.71 -11.05
N SER A 624 -12.25 -0.79 -10.56
CA SER A 624 -11.26 -1.71 -11.09
C SER A 624 -11.65 -3.18 -10.82
N HIS A 625 -11.39 -4.03 -11.81
CA HIS A 625 -11.76 -5.45 -11.79
C HIS A 625 -13.27 -5.72 -11.59
N THR A 626 -14.11 -4.78 -12.03
CA THR A 626 -15.56 -4.99 -12.13
C THR A 626 -15.95 -5.40 -13.54
N LEU A 627 -17.24 -5.60 -13.77
CA LEU A 627 -17.81 -5.86 -15.11
C LEU A 627 -18.31 -4.57 -15.80
N VAL A 628 -18.04 -3.40 -15.22
CA VAL A 628 -18.40 -2.10 -15.80
C VAL A 628 -17.64 -1.90 -17.10
N GLN A 629 -18.39 -1.60 -18.18
CA GLN A 629 -17.83 -1.38 -19.52
C GLN A 629 -17.75 0.09 -19.89
N GLU A 630 -18.63 0.90 -19.31
CA GLU A 630 -18.73 2.34 -19.58
C GLU A 630 -19.14 3.12 -18.34
N LEU A 631 -18.64 4.34 -18.19
CA LEU A 631 -19.07 5.27 -17.16
C LEU A 631 -20.24 6.11 -17.67
N PRO A 632 -21.31 6.31 -16.87
CA PRO A 632 -22.40 7.17 -17.26
C PRO A 632 -21.94 8.62 -17.42
N VAL A 633 -22.55 9.36 -18.36
CA VAL A 633 -22.20 10.76 -18.64
C VAL A 633 -22.34 11.68 -17.41
N GLU A 634 -23.15 11.27 -16.45
CA GLU A 634 -23.36 11.96 -15.18
C GLU A 634 -22.09 12.05 -14.31
N ILE A 635 -21.07 11.22 -14.57
CA ILE A 635 -19.73 11.31 -13.92
C ILE A 635 -19.12 12.70 -14.17
N ASN A 636 -19.32 13.30 -15.33
CA ASN A 636 -18.81 14.64 -15.67
C ASN A 636 -19.39 15.77 -14.78
N LYS A 637 -20.38 15.46 -13.94
CA LYS A 637 -20.93 16.39 -12.92
C LYS A 637 -20.14 16.37 -11.61
N LEU A 638 -19.23 15.41 -11.42
CA LEU A 638 -18.49 15.18 -10.18
C LEU A 638 -17.19 15.99 -10.18
N ILE A 639 -17.27 17.31 -10.15
CA ILE A 639 -16.14 18.24 -10.30
C ILE A 639 -15.07 18.10 -9.21
N ASN A 640 -15.42 17.49 -8.07
CA ASN A 640 -14.47 17.22 -6.96
C ASN A 640 -13.71 15.89 -7.13
N LEU A 641 -13.96 15.16 -8.24
CA LEU A 641 -13.34 13.86 -8.47
C LEU A 641 -11.84 14.02 -8.73
N ARG A 642 -11.05 13.26 -7.96
CA ARG A 642 -9.58 13.27 -7.97
C ARG A 642 -8.99 11.96 -8.50
N HIS A 643 -9.65 10.84 -8.21
CA HIS A 643 -9.15 9.51 -8.58
C HIS A 643 -10.24 8.69 -9.26
N ILE A 644 -9.93 8.20 -10.46
CA ILE A 644 -10.72 7.20 -11.20
C ILE A 644 -9.84 5.99 -11.47
N PHE A 645 -10.19 4.84 -10.88
CA PHE A 645 -9.58 3.56 -11.15
C PHE A 645 -10.57 2.71 -11.94
N ALA A 646 -10.26 2.44 -13.22
CA ALA A 646 -11.23 1.88 -14.15
C ALA A 646 -10.59 0.84 -15.07
N TYR A 647 -10.26 -0.36 -14.54
CA TYR A 647 -9.67 -1.41 -15.36
C TYR A 647 -10.05 -2.82 -14.91
N SER A 648 -10.03 -3.75 -15.86
CA SER A 648 -10.09 -5.19 -15.59
C SER A 648 -8.98 -5.92 -16.33
N LYS A 649 -8.32 -6.87 -15.65
CA LYS A 649 -7.33 -7.75 -16.28
C LYS A 649 -8.00 -9.09 -16.60
N TYR A 650 -8.03 -9.47 -17.86
CA TYR A 650 -8.66 -10.70 -18.33
C TYR A 650 -7.65 -11.84 -18.59
N GLY A 651 -6.43 -11.52 -18.99
CA GLY A 651 -5.36 -12.49 -19.28
C GLY A 651 -4.40 -12.66 -18.10
N LYS A 652 -3.80 -13.86 -18.01
CA LYS A 652 -2.70 -14.14 -17.08
C LYS A 652 -1.34 -13.73 -17.63
N SER A 653 -1.27 -13.46 -18.94
CA SER A 653 -0.04 -13.14 -19.67
C SER A 653 0.04 -11.63 -19.92
N ASP A 654 1.17 -11.00 -19.62
CA ASP A 654 1.47 -9.61 -19.99
C ASP A 654 1.98 -9.48 -21.45
N PHE A 655 1.87 -10.55 -22.24
CA PHE A 655 2.43 -10.69 -23.58
C PHE A 655 1.46 -10.38 -24.72
N CYS A 656 0.30 -9.76 -24.45
CA CYS A 656 -0.63 -9.32 -25.49
C CYS A 656 -1.22 -7.94 -25.14
N LEU A 657 -1.65 -7.20 -26.18
CA LEU A 657 -2.30 -5.89 -26.00
C LEU A 657 -3.68 -6.02 -25.34
N GLU A 658 -4.38 -7.10 -25.59
CA GLU A 658 -5.74 -7.35 -25.12
C GLU A 658 -5.84 -7.85 -23.67
N CYS A 659 -4.73 -7.98 -22.95
CA CYS A 659 -4.73 -8.47 -21.56
C CYS A 659 -5.50 -7.59 -20.59
N TYR A 660 -5.76 -6.35 -20.97
CA TYR A 660 -6.48 -5.37 -20.18
C TYR A 660 -7.69 -4.85 -20.93
N ARG A 661 -8.81 -4.73 -20.22
CA ARG A 661 -10.00 -4.03 -20.69
C ARG A 661 -10.15 -2.76 -19.90
N GLY A 662 -10.28 -1.64 -20.58
CA GLY A 662 -10.58 -0.35 -20.01
C GLY A 662 -12.08 -0.14 -19.83
N VAL A 663 -12.43 1.02 -19.28
CA VAL A 663 -13.80 1.47 -19.16
C VAL A 663 -13.98 2.69 -20.09
N LYS A 664 -15.01 2.66 -20.94
CA LYS A 664 -15.28 3.73 -21.89
C LYS A 664 -15.72 4.99 -21.15
N MET A 665 -15.16 6.12 -21.57
CA MET A 665 -15.52 7.44 -21.07
C MET A 665 -16.15 8.29 -22.16
N ASN A 666 -17.24 8.97 -21.78
CA ASN A 666 -17.89 9.94 -22.64
C ASN A 666 -17.11 11.27 -22.70
N GLU A 667 -17.37 12.07 -23.71
CA GLU A 667 -16.93 13.47 -23.79
C GLU A 667 -17.39 14.26 -22.56
N GLY A 668 -16.62 15.31 -22.21
CA GLY A 668 -16.89 16.16 -21.04
C GLY A 668 -16.00 15.85 -19.84
N ILE A 669 -15.05 14.90 -19.96
CA ILE A 669 -14.05 14.61 -18.90
C ILE A 669 -13.22 15.84 -18.54
N GLY A 670 -12.97 16.73 -19.49
CA GLY A 670 -12.23 17.98 -19.26
C GLY A 670 -12.85 18.90 -18.21
N ARG A 671 -14.07 18.62 -17.71
CA ARG A 671 -14.68 19.33 -16.57
C ARG A 671 -14.14 18.87 -15.22
N LEU A 672 -13.47 17.71 -15.17
CA LEU A 672 -12.92 17.12 -13.95
C LEU A 672 -11.50 17.66 -13.67
N GLU A 673 -11.36 18.98 -13.59
CA GLU A 673 -10.04 19.68 -13.49
C GLU A 673 -9.22 19.28 -12.25
N ASN A 674 -9.89 18.76 -11.20
CA ASN A 674 -9.22 18.27 -9.98
C ASN A 674 -8.64 16.86 -10.12
N LEU A 675 -8.78 16.19 -11.26
CA LEU A 675 -8.38 14.82 -11.45
C LEU A 675 -6.86 14.67 -11.37
N GLN A 676 -6.41 13.75 -10.52
CA GLN A 676 -5.01 13.42 -10.28
C GLN A 676 -4.64 12.05 -10.86
N ILE A 677 -5.56 11.10 -10.81
CA ILE A 677 -5.37 9.72 -11.27
C ILE A 677 -6.50 9.33 -12.20
N LEU A 678 -6.12 8.92 -13.42
CA LEU A 678 -7.02 8.37 -14.42
C LEU A 678 -6.40 7.10 -15.02
N THR A 679 -6.88 5.93 -14.58
CA THR A 679 -6.25 4.67 -14.99
C THR A 679 -7.11 3.87 -15.95
N ARG A 680 -6.49 3.49 -17.07
CA ARG A 680 -6.97 2.51 -18.06
C ARG A 680 -8.37 2.75 -18.59
N VAL A 681 -8.60 3.97 -19.00
CA VAL A 681 -9.83 4.39 -19.68
C VAL A 681 -9.68 4.23 -21.19
N GLU A 682 -10.83 4.08 -21.88
CA GLU A 682 -10.93 4.03 -23.33
C GLU A 682 -11.77 5.21 -23.80
N ALA A 683 -11.42 5.79 -24.94
CA ALA A 683 -12.29 6.72 -25.63
C ALA A 683 -13.50 5.98 -26.23
N TYR A 684 -14.60 6.69 -26.46
CA TYR A 684 -15.73 6.15 -27.24
C TYR A 684 -15.33 6.03 -28.71
N PRO A 685 -15.71 4.95 -29.40
CA PRO A 685 -15.42 4.78 -30.81
C PRO A 685 -15.96 5.96 -31.65
N GLY A 686 -15.12 6.53 -32.52
CA GLY A 686 -15.41 7.70 -33.34
C GLY A 686 -15.31 9.05 -32.62
N ARG A 687 -14.83 9.08 -31.35
CA ARG A 687 -14.65 10.32 -30.55
C ARG A 687 -13.26 10.43 -29.93
N GLU A 688 -12.33 9.63 -30.41
CA GLU A 688 -10.99 9.43 -29.80
C GLU A 688 -10.21 10.76 -29.78
N VAL A 689 -10.18 11.48 -30.89
CA VAL A 689 -9.46 12.77 -31.01
C VAL A 689 -10.10 13.84 -30.12
N GLY A 690 -11.46 13.85 -30.02
CA GLY A 690 -12.20 14.75 -29.12
C GLY A 690 -11.82 14.50 -27.66
N PHE A 691 -11.81 13.23 -27.25
CA PHE A 691 -11.39 12.81 -25.91
C PHE A 691 -9.93 13.24 -25.62
N ALA A 692 -9.01 12.99 -26.55
CA ALA A 692 -7.61 13.39 -26.40
C ALA A 692 -7.45 14.91 -26.21
N LYS A 693 -8.22 15.73 -26.96
CA LYS A 693 -8.23 17.19 -26.80
C LYS A 693 -8.76 17.66 -25.45
N GLU A 694 -9.75 16.98 -24.89
CA GLU A 694 -10.29 17.31 -23.57
C GLU A 694 -9.29 17.07 -22.43
N LEU A 695 -8.40 16.08 -22.57
CA LEU A 695 -7.34 15.80 -21.60
C LEU A 695 -6.42 17.00 -21.37
N GLN A 696 -6.29 17.94 -22.32
CA GLN A 696 -5.50 19.17 -22.16
C GLN A 696 -5.97 20.06 -20.98
N LYS A 697 -7.21 19.88 -20.52
CA LYS A 697 -7.77 20.63 -19.39
C LYS A 697 -7.36 20.03 -18.04
N LEU A 698 -6.92 18.76 -18.03
CA LEU A 698 -6.58 18.00 -16.82
C LEU A 698 -5.12 18.23 -16.40
N ARG A 699 -4.77 19.47 -16.07
CA ARG A 699 -3.38 19.87 -15.75
C ARG A 699 -2.83 19.25 -14.47
N ASN A 700 -3.72 18.83 -13.56
CA ASN A 700 -3.35 18.28 -12.27
C ASN A 700 -3.07 16.76 -12.31
N ILE A 701 -3.14 16.11 -13.47
CA ILE A 701 -2.93 14.68 -13.65
C ILE A 701 -1.52 14.29 -13.26
N ARG A 702 -1.41 13.22 -12.46
CA ARG A 702 -0.17 12.58 -12.01
C ARG A 702 0.02 11.17 -12.54
N SER A 703 -1.09 10.45 -12.71
CA SER A 703 -1.09 9.10 -13.29
C SER A 703 -2.15 9.03 -14.38
N LEU A 704 -1.71 8.81 -15.61
CA LEU A 704 -2.55 8.70 -16.79
C LEU A 704 -2.32 7.36 -17.47
N SER A 705 -3.40 6.60 -17.68
CA SER A 705 -3.35 5.36 -18.44
C SER A 705 -4.52 5.27 -19.39
N ILE A 706 -4.23 5.19 -20.69
CA ILE A 706 -5.22 5.14 -21.77
C ILE A 706 -5.02 3.84 -22.55
N LEU A 707 -6.12 3.12 -22.77
CA LEU A 707 -6.16 1.92 -23.60
C LEU A 707 -6.86 2.24 -24.94
N LYS A 708 -6.56 1.42 -25.92
CA LYS A 708 -7.10 1.53 -27.29
C LYS A 708 -6.87 2.92 -27.91
N VAL A 709 -5.67 3.42 -27.73
CA VAL A 709 -5.19 4.62 -28.41
C VAL A 709 -5.13 4.32 -29.91
N THR A 710 -5.57 5.26 -30.74
CA THR A 710 -5.46 5.20 -32.21
C THR A 710 -4.33 6.11 -32.72
N ALA A 711 -3.82 5.84 -33.90
CA ALA A 711 -2.79 6.69 -34.53
C ALA A 711 -3.26 8.16 -34.66
N GLU A 712 -4.54 8.39 -34.97
CA GLU A 712 -5.12 9.73 -35.11
C GLU A 712 -5.12 10.54 -33.80
N MET A 713 -5.08 9.88 -32.64
CA MET A 713 -4.98 10.56 -31.34
C MET A 713 -3.57 11.14 -31.08
N GLY A 714 -2.53 10.66 -31.78
CA GLY A 714 -1.14 10.94 -31.44
C GLY A 714 -0.82 12.41 -31.21
N ILE A 715 -1.15 13.28 -32.17
CA ILE A 715 -0.87 14.73 -32.09
C ILE A 715 -1.65 15.38 -30.94
N ALA A 716 -2.96 15.09 -30.82
CA ALA A 716 -3.80 15.65 -29.77
C ALA A 716 -3.39 15.19 -28.36
N LEU A 717 -2.96 13.94 -28.27
CA LEU A 717 -2.49 13.33 -27.03
C LEU A 717 -1.12 13.91 -26.62
N GLY A 718 -0.19 14.06 -27.58
CA GLY A 718 1.11 14.72 -27.36
C GLY A 718 0.94 16.13 -26.80
N ALA A 719 0.09 16.96 -27.45
CA ALA A 719 -0.24 18.30 -26.98
C ALA A 719 -0.93 18.32 -25.61
N SER A 720 -1.59 17.24 -25.22
CA SER A 720 -2.21 17.11 -23.89
C SER A 720 -1.19 16.77 -22.83
N ILE A 721 -0.27 15.84 -23.15
CA ILE A 721 0.81 15.41 -22.25
C ILE A 721 1.74 16.57 -21.91
N GLU A 722 2.06 17.44 -22.88
CA GLU A 722 2.89 18.64 -22.67
C GLU A 722 2.31 19.61 -21.61
N LYS A 723 1.00 19.60 -21.38
CA LYS A 723 0.33 20.47 -20.39
C LYS A 723 0.20 19.83 -19.01
N MET A 724 0.68 18.59 -18.86
CA MET A 724 0.58 17.82 -17.61
C MET A 724 1.91 17.89 -16.83
N ASP A 725 2.26 19.06 -16.32
CA ASP A 725 3.53 19.33 -15.65
C ASP A 725 3.80 18.41 -14.44
N HIS A 726 2.76 17.88 -13.80
CA HIS A 726 2.83 17.04 -12.61
C HIS A 726 2.79 15.54 -12.90
N LEU A 727 2.82 15.13 -14.18
CA LEU A 727 2.69 13.73 -14.58
C LEU A 727 3.87 12.90 -14.08
N LYS A 728 3.57 11.87 -13.26
CA LYS A 728 4.53 10.92 -12.69
C LYS A 728 4.48 9.56 -13.36
N GLU A 729 3.32 9.17 -13.89
CA GLU A 729 3.08 7.86 -14.51
C GLU A 729 2.29 8.02 -15.79
N LEU A 730 2.79 7.44 -16.88
CA LEU A 730 2.14 7.41 -18.19
C LEU A 730 2.12 6.00 -18.74
N THR A 731 0.93 5.51 -19.08
CA THR A 731 0.74 4.24 -19.80
C THR A 731 -0.15 4.48 -21.01
N LEU A 732 0.35 4.14 -22.19
CA LEU A 732 -0.40 4.19 -23.44
C LEU A 732 -0.40 2.82 -24.10
N THR A 733 -1.57 2.34 -24.51
CA THR A 733 -1.74 1.06 -25.20
C THR A 733 -2.57 1.26 -26.46
N LEU A 734 -2.00 0.93 -27.59
CA LEU A 734 -2.70 1.00 -28.89
C LEU A 734 -3.85 -0.01 -29.00
N ILE A 735 -4.73 0.23 -29.93
CA ILE A 735 -5.88 -0.63 -30.22
C ILE A 735 -5.44 -1.96 -30.87
N ASN A 736 -4.41 -1.92 -31.69
CA ASN A 736 -3.81 -3.09 -32.35
C ASN A 736 -2.28 -2.92 -32.54
N GLU A 737 -1.58 -3.98 -32.94
CA GLU A 737 -0.11 -4.00 -33.09
C GLU A 737 0.37 -3.34 -34.40
N ASP A 738 -0.49 -3.13 -35.39
CA ASP A 738 -0.10 -2.62 -36.72
C ASP A 738 -0.13 -1.10 -36.80
N GLU A 739 -0.92 -0.44 -35.93
CA GLU A 739 -0.94 1.01 -35.86
C GLU A 739 0.35 1.61 -35.33
N VAL A 740 0.77 2.72 -35.90
CA VAL A 740 1.98 3.47 -35.46
C VAL A 740 1.56 4.73 -34.72
N LEU A 741 2.03 4.86 -33.47
CA LEU A 741 1.79 6.06 -32.67
C LEU A 741 2.95 7.04 -32.83
N ASP A 742 2.67 8.24 -33.29
CA ASP A 742 3.65 9.31 -33.39
C ASP A 742 3.57 10.25 -32.18
N LEU A 743 4.55 10.20 -31.31
CA LEU A 743 4.70 11.08 -30.13
C LEU A 743 5.90 12.03 -30.24
N ARG A 744 6.51 12.18 -31.42
CA ARG A 744 7.64 13.08 -31.66
C ARG A 744 7.25 14.55 -31.55
N CYS A 745 5.94 14.85 -31.62
CA CYS A 745 5.41 16.19 -31.43
C CYS A 745 5.60 16.75 -30.00
N ILE A 746 5.95 15.91 -29.02
CA ILE A 746 6.19 16.35 -27.64
C ILE A 746 7.56 17.06 -27.58
N SER A 747 7.52 18.39 -27.49
CA SER A 747 8.72 19.24 -27.39
C SER A 747 9.11 19.53 -25.93
N SER A 748 8.12 19.60 -25.03
CA SER A 748 8.28 19.87 -23.60
C SER A 748 7.77 18.68 -22.79
N PRO A 749 8.65 17.65 -22.54
CA PRO A 749 8.21 16.44 -21.86
C PRO A 749 7.96 16.67 -20.35
N PRO A 750 7.09 15.89 -19.70
CA PRO A 750 6.82 15.96 -18.26
C PRO A 750 8.03 15.46 -17.47
N LEU A 751 8.87 16.38 -16.97
CA LEU A 751 10.15 16.05 -16.32
C LEU A 751 10.01 15.29 -14.99
N PHE A 752 8.81 15.27 -14.36
CA PHE A 752 8.55 14.50 -13.14
C PHE A 752 8.18 13.05 -13.41
N LEU A 753 8.17 12.60 -14.67
CA LEU A 753 7.80 11.25 -15.04
C LEU A 753 8.77 10.23 -14.43
N ARG A 754 8.21 9.27 -13.69
CA ARG A 754 8.94 8.17 -13.01
C ARG A 754 8.65 6.82 -13.65
N TRP A 755 7.48 6.66 -14.25
CA TRP A 755 7.01 5.46 -14.91
C TRP A 755 6.51 5.80 -16.31
N LEU A 756 7.12 5.18 -17.31
CA LEU A 756 6.68 5.26 -18.69
C LEU A 756 6.47 3.85 -19.24
N GLN A 757 5.25 3.56 -19.67
CA GLN A 757 4.91 2.34 -20.37
C GLN A 757 4.25 2.68 -21.70
N LEU A 758 4.86 2.24 -22.79
CA LEU A 758 4.37 2.41 -24.15
C LEU A 758 4.17 1.03 -24.78
N ASN A 759 2.91 0.67 -24.98
CA ASN A 759 2.52 -0.56 -25.66
C ASN A 759 2.03 -0.18 -27.07
N CYS A 760 2.97 0.18 -27.95
CA CYS A 760 2.67 0.73 -29.25
C CYS A 760 3.83 0.53 -30.24
N ARG A 761 3.48 0.37 -31.50
CA ARG A 761 4.45 0.47 -32.59
C ARG A 761 4.91 1.90 -32.79
N MET A 762 6.21 2.11 -32.97
CA MET A 762 6.83 3.42 -33.20
C MET A 762 7.79 3.32 -34.37
N GLN A 763 7.91 4.40 -35.15
CA GLN A 763 8.92 4.47 -36.21
C GLN A 763 10.34 4.60 -35.65
N GLN A 764 10.48 5.45 -34.63
CA GLN A 764 11.72 5.75 -33.92
C GLN A 764 11.41 6.00 -32.45
N LEU A 765 12.41 5.82 -31.59
CA LEU A 765 12.31 6.20 -30.17
C LEU A 765 12.20 7.74 -30.08
N PRO A 766 11.15 8.31 -29.44
CA PRO A 766 11.01 9.76 -29.34
C PRO A 766 12.15 10.43 -28.57
N ASP A 767 12.70 11.52 -29.09
CA ASP A 767 13.86 12.27 -28.56
C ASP A 767 13.64 12.87 -27.16
N TRP A 768 12.41 12.91 -26.69
CA TRP A 768 12.11 13.39 -25.36
C TRP A 768 12.29 12.33 -24.26
N ILE A 769 12.27 11.02 -24.60
CA ILE A 769 12.43 9.93 -23.61
C ILE A 769 13.79 9.98 -22.92
N PRO A 770 14.93 10.13 -23.63
CA PRO A 770 16.25 10.28 -23.00
C PRO A 770 16.40 11.49 -22.07
N LYS A 771 15.51 12.50 -22.18
CA LYS A 771 15.51 13.72 -21.35
C LYS A 771 14.77 13.55 -20.02
N LEU A 772 14.19 12.38 -19.75
CA LEU A 772 13.42 12.10 -18.53
C LEU A 772 14.35 11.67 -17.38
N TYR A 773 15.09 12.60 -16.80
CA TYR A 773 16.09 12.32 -15.76
C TYR A 773 15.52 11.68 -14.48
N ASN A 774 14.20 11.81 -14.23
CA ASN A 774 13.53 11.21 -13.08
C ASN A 774 12.96 9.82 -13.36
N LEU A 775 13.11 9.30 -14.59
CA LEU A 775 12.54 8.02 -14.99
C LEU A 775 13.20 6.87 -14.22
N ARG A 776 12.37 6.04 -13.60
CA ARG A 776 12.79 4.85 -12.84
C ARG A 776 12.39 3.55 -13.52
N MET A 777 11.28 3.56 -14.24
CA MET A 777 10.77 2.41 -14.97
C MET A 777 10.45 2.80 -16.41
N LEU A 778 11.04 2.06 -17.34
CA LEU A 778 10.72 2.13 -18.75
C LEU A 778 10.28 0.75 -19.24
N ASP A 779 9.06 0.69 -19.77
CA ASP A 779 8.44 -0.53 -20.29
C ASP A 779 7.98 -0.27 -21.73
N LEU A 780 8.75 -0.76 -22.70
CA LEU A 780 8.44 -0.65 -24.12
C LEU A 780 7.97 -2.01 -24.64
N LYS A 781 6.78 -2.03 -25.24
CA LYS A 781 6.20 -3.25 -25.80
C LYS A 781 5.69 -3.00 -27.21
N PHE A 782 5.93 -3.98 -28.07
CA PHE A 782 5.44 -4.01 -29.45
C PHE A 782 5.90 -2.84 -30.32
N SER A 783 7.03 -2.20 -29.95
CA SER A 783 7.48 -0.97 -30.62
C SER A 783 8.13 -1.23 -31.97
N ARG A 784 8.74 -2.42 -32.17
CA ARG A 784 9.36 -2.87 -33.44
C ARG A 784 10.29 -1.80 -34.05
N LEU A 785 11.14 -1.24 -33.21
CA LEU A 785 12.15 -0.26 -33.65
C LEU A 785 13.18 -0.93 -34.58
N VAL A 786 13.61 -0.20 -35.60
CA VAL A 786 14.70 -0.64 -36.49
C VAL A 786 16.05 -0.18 -35.94
N ASP A 787 16.09 1.05 -35.40
CA ASP A 787 17.29 1.62 -34.81
C ASP A 787 17.51 1.09 -33.39
N GLU A 788 18.73 0.88 -32.99
CA GLU A 788 19.14 0.37 -31.68
C GLU A 788 18.79 1.39 -30.58
N PRO A 789 17.94 1.05 -29.61
CA PRO A 789 17.41 2.01 -28.63
C PRO A 789 18.35 2.29 -27.44
N LEU A 790 19.30 1.40 -27.13
CA LEU A 790 20.09 1.48 -25.89
C LEU A 790 21.07 2.65 -25.90
N GLY A 791 21.63 2.99 -27.06
CA GLY A 791 22.52 4.15 -27.22
C GLY A 791 21.88 5.46 -26.76
N SER A 792 20.58 5.64 -27.04
CA SER A 792 19.81 6.79 -26.57
C SER A 792 19.42 6.69 -25.09
N LEU A 793 19.18 5.49 -24.57
CA LEU A 793 18.68 5.27 -23.20
C LEU A 793 19.78 5.15 -22.14
N LYS A 794 21.04 4.88 -22.53
CA LYS A 794 22.18 4.64 -21.60
C LYS A 794 22.42 5.77 -20.61
N GLY A 795 22.04 7.01 -20.96
CA GLY A 795 22.21 8.21 -20.14
C GLY A 795 21.16 8.41 -19.04
N LEU A 796 20.12 7.59 -18.93
CA LEU A 796 19.07 7.74 -17.93
C LEU A 796 19.60 7.45 -16.50
N PRO A 797 19.78 8.49 -15.63
CA PRO A 797 20.58 8.35 -14.41
C PRO A 797 19.87 7.61 -13.28
N ASN A 798 18.54 7.51 -13.34
CA ASN A 798 17.71 6.96 -12.27
C ASN A 798 16.90 5.72 -12.68
N LEU A 799 17.18 5.14 -13.85
CA LEU A 799 16.48 3.97 -14.36
C LEU A 799 16.83 2.73 -13.52
N LEU A 800 15.81 2.10 -12.95
CA LEU A 800 15.91 0.90 -12.08
C LEU A 800 15.40 -0.35 -12.79
N PHE A 801 14.42 -0.19 -13.68
CA PHE A 801 13.77 -1.27 -14.41
C PHE A 801 13.67 -0.90 -15.89
N LEU A 802 14.09 -1.82 -16.74
CA LEU A 802 13.94 -1.73 -18.20
C LEU A 802 13.34 -3.02 -18.75
N ARG A 803 12.22 -2.90 -19.47
CA ARG A 803 11.66 -4.01 -20.24
C ARG A 803 11.52 -3.63 -21.71
N LEU A 804 12.05 -4.51 -22.55
CA LEU A 804 11.93 -4.47 -24.00
C LEU A 804 11.20 -5.75 -24.45
N LEU A 805 9.91 -5.65 -24.79
CA LEU A 805 9.08 -6.77 -25.25
C LEU A 805 8.68 -6.53 -26.72
N GLN A 806 9.18 -7.33 -27.66
CA GLN A 806 8.98 -7.11 -29.11
C GLN A 806 9.24 -5.64 -29.51
N THR A 807 10.28 -5.07 -28.96
CA THR A 807 10.57 -3.63 -29.08
C THR A 807 11.54 -3.33 -30.21
N TYR A 808 12.41 -4.28 -30.54
CA TYR A 808 13.52 -4.10 -31.48
C TYR A 808 13.60 -5.28 -32.45
N ASP A 809 13.66 -4.97 -33.73
CA ASP A 809 13.71 -5.97 -34.82
C ASP A 809 15.12 -6.17 -35.37
N GLY A 810 16.14 -5.46 -34.86
CA GLY A 810 17.53 -5.62 -35.30
C GLY A 810 18.24 -6.82 -34.69
N GLU A 811 19.50 -7.03 -35.12
CA GLU A 811 20.26 -8.24 -34.81
C GLU A 811 21.17 -8.13 -33.59
N GLU A 812 21.55 -6.92 -33.16
CA GLU A 812 22.50 -6.69 -32.08
C GLU A 812 22.00 -5.66 -31.10
N LEU A 813 22.17 -5.94 -29.78
CA LEU A 813 22.03 -4.99 -28.72
C LEU A 813 23.36 -4.80 -28.00
N HIS A 814 23.75 -3.54 -27.75
CA HIS A 814 25.03 -3.22 -27.13
C HIS A 814 24.85 -2.36 -25.88
N PHE A 815 25.18 -2.93 -24.71
CA PHE A 815 25.26 -2.20 -23.44
C PHE A 815 26.66 -1.66 -23.25
N GLU A 816 26.85 -0.38 -23.57
CA GLU A 816 28.14 0.30 -23.51
C GLU A 816 28.61 0.56 -22.08
N GLU A 817 29.93 0.66 -21.89
CA GLU A 817 30.59 0.99 -20.64
C GLU A 817 30.00 2.24 -19.95
N GLY A 818 29.77 2.16 -18.66
CA GLY A 818 29.19 3.24 -17.84
C GLY A 818 27.72 3.53 -18.09
N GLY A 819 27.04 2.78 -18.98
CA GLY A 819 25.59 2.86 -19.19
C GLY A 819 24.79 2.20 -18.08
N PHE A 820 23.55 2.68 -17.88
CA PHE A 820 22.55 2.09 -16.99
C PHE A 820 23.03 1.86 -15.54
N ARG A 821 23.70 2.83 -14.96
CA ARG A 821 24.42 2.74 -13.67
C ARG A 821 23.59 2.28 -12.48
N LYS A 822 22.26 2.49 -12.49
CA LYS A 822 21.35 2.12 -11.40
C LYS A 822 20.37 1.01 -11.76
N LEU A 823 20.48 0.43 -12.95
CA LEU A 823 19.54 -0.60 -13.39
C LEU A 823 19.67 -1.85 -12.53
N LYS A 824 18.56 -2.26 -11.92
CA LYS A 824 18.48 -3.46 -11.06
C LYS A 824 17.81 -4.64 -11.75
N GLU A 825 16.88 -4.37 -12.67
CA GLU A 825 16.15 -5.43 -13.39
C GLU A 825 16.08 -5.09 -14.88
N LEU A 826 16.47 -6.05 -15.70
CA LEU A 826 16.43 -5.99 -17.18
C LEU A 826 15.60 -7.15 -17.71
N ARG A 827 14.66 -6.86 -18.60
CA ARG A 827 13.88 -7.85 -19.32
C ARG A 827 13.95 -7.64 -20.82
N LEU A 828 14.51 -8.61 -21.51
CA LEU A 828 14.63 -8.64 -22.97
C LEU A 828 13.74 -9.80 -23.47
N VAL A 829 12.56 -9.49 -23.98
CA VAL A 829 11.55 -10.54 -24.24
C VAL A 829 11.07 -10.48 -25.68
N LYS A 830 11.04 -11.67 -26.33
CA LYS A 830 10.57 -11.85 -27.71
C LYS A 830 11.20 -10.86 -28.70
N LEU A 831 12.50 -10.73 -28.68
CA LEU A 831 13.26 -9.98 -29.68
C LEU A 831 13.69 -10.96 -30.77
N GLU A 832 12.79 -11.20 -31.74
CA GLU A 832 12.90 -12.31 -32.67
C GLU A 832 14.07 -12.20 -33.65
N GLY A 833 14.49 -10.96 -33.99
CA GLY A 833 15.66 -10.68 -34.87
C GLY A 833 17.01 -10.79 -34.18
N LEU A 834 17.02 -10.85 -32.84
CA LEU A 834 18.24 -10.68 -32.04
C LEU A 834 19.16 -11.92 -32.13
N LYS A 835 20.42 -11.65 -32.51
CA LYS A 835 21.48 -12.68 -32.62
C LYS A 835 22.56 -12.48 -31.55
N VAL A 836 22.83 -11.22 -31.16
CA VAL A 836 23.96 -10.87 -30.30
C VAL A 836 23.53 -9.86 -29.24
N VAL A 837 23.96 -10.09 -27.99
CA VAL A 837 23.88 -9.14 -26.89
C VAL A 837 25.28 -8.89 -26.34
N LYS A 838 25.85 -7.74 -26.63
CA LYS A 838 27.15 -7.29 -26.12
C LYS A 838 26.98 -6.49 -24.83
N ILE A 839 27.80 -6.81 -23.83
CA ILE A 839 27.84 -6.10 -22.56
C ILE A 839 29.30 -5.74 -22.28
N ASP A 840 29.61 -4.46 -22.31
CA ASP A 840 30.97 -3.98 -22.01
C ASP A 840 31.27 -4.15 -20.51
N ASN A 841 32.55 -4.25 -20.19
CA ASN A 841 32.99 -4.29 -18.80
C ASN A 841 32.62 -2.97 -18.11
N GLY A 842 31.93 -3.06 -16.93
CA GLY A 842 31.44 -1.88 -16.22
C GLY A 842 30.08 -1.35 -16.71
N ALA A 843 29.46 -1.97 -17.71
CA ALA A 843 28.04 -1.74 -18.01
C ALA A 843 27.15 -2.49 -16.99
N LEU A 844 25.96 -1.96 -16.69
CA LEU A 844 24.97 -2.60 -15.80
C LEU A 844 25.52 -3.01 -14.41
N PRO A 845 26.29 -2.18 -13.69
CA PRO A 845 27.05 -2.58 -12.51
C PRO A 845 26.18 -3.05 -11.32
N LEU A 846 24.90 -2.66 -11.26
CA LEU A 846 23.95 -2.98 -10.18
C LEU A 846 22.84 -3.93 -10.65
N LEU A 847 23.01 -4.63 -11.77
CA LEU A 847 21.95 -5.51 -12.27
C LEU A 847 21.83 -6.77 -11.40
N GLU A 848 20.69 -6.90 -10.73
CA GLU A 848 20.39 -8.03 -9.85
C GLU A 848 19.55 -9.11 -10.53
N LYS A 849 18.69 -8.69 -11.49
CA LYS A 849 17.77 -9.58 -12.19
C LYS A 849 17.84 -9.40 -13.70
N LEU A 850 18.01 -10.53 -14.41
CA LEU A 850 17.92 -10.59 -15.85
C LEU A 850 16.88 -11.64 -16.28
N GLU A 851 15.94 -11.23 -17.12
CA GLU A 851 14.98 -12.11 -17.79
C GLU A 851 15.14 -11.93 -19.30
N PHE A 852 15.37 -13.00 -20.06
CA PHE A 852 15.50 -12.90 -21.50
C PHE A 852 14.97 -14.10 -22.26
N GLY A 853 14.60 -13.88 -23.54
CA GLY A 853 14.09 -14.86 -24.48
C GLY A 853 12.59 -14.68 -24.78
N PRO A 854 12.05 -15.48 -25.74
CA PRO A 854 12.81 -16.29 -26.72
C PRO A 854 13.56 -15.42 -27.73
N PHE A 855 14.77 -15.88 -28.10
CA PHE A 855 15.57 -15.35 -29.19
C PHE A 855 15.87 -16.48 -30.19
N PRO A 856 15.00 -16.71 -31.19
CA PRO A 856 15.08 -17.88 -32.04
C PRO A 856 16.38 -17.96 -32.86
N LEU A 857 17.01 -16.83 -33.16
CA LEU A 857 18.25 -16.74 -33.97
C LEU A 857 19.53 -16.85 -33.14
N MET A 858 19.41 -16.79 -31.79
CA MET A 858 20.55 -16.90 -30.86
C MET A 858 20.76 -18.38 -30.48
N MET A 859 21.55 -19.10 -31.26
CA MET A 859 21.73 -20.55 -31.08
C MET A 859 22.76 -20.90 -30.00
N GLU A 860 23.74 -20.03 -29.76
CA GLU A 860 24.84 -20.29 -28.82
C GLU A 860 24.95 -19.21 -27.74
N PRO A 861 25.32 -19.58 -26.50
CA PRO A 861 25.59 -18.64 -25.42
C PRO A 861 26.79 -17.72 -25.65
N THR A 862 27.63 -17.99 -26.63
CA THR A 862 28.76 -17.12 -27.02
C THR A 862 28.32 -15.72 -27.39
N SER A 863 27.15 -15.59 -27.95
CA SER A 863 26.57 -14.33 -28.42
C SER A 863 25.95 -13.47 -27.32
N PHE A 864 26.09 -13.87 -26.05
CA PHE A 864 25.55 -13.12 -24.90
C PHE A 864 26.60 -13.01 -23.78
N ASP A 865 27.00 -11.78 -23.42
CA ASP A 865 28.08 -11.51 -22.47
C ASP A 865 27.62 -11.49 -21.00
N ILE A 866 26.93 -12.53 -20.56
CA ILE A 866 26.34 -12.63 -19.19
C ILE A 866 27.44 -12.61 -18.13
N GLN A 867 28.63 -13.11 -18.42
CA GLN A 867 29.77 -13.17 -17.50
C GLN A 867 30.24 -11.81 -16.98
N GLN A 868 29.87 -10.70 -17.65
CA GLN A 868 30.22 -9.34 -17.24
C GLN A 868 29.32 -8.83 -16.08
N LEU A 869 28.20 -9.52 -15.78
CA LEU A 869 27.19 -9.10 -14.82
C LEU A 869 27.50 -9.64 -13.41
N SER A 870 28.52 -9.09 -12.75
CA SER A 870 29.00 -9.56 -11.44
C SER A 870 27.99 -9.45 -10.29
N SER A 871 27.02 -8.53 -10.37
CA SER A 871 25.98 -8.32 -9.36
C SER A 871 24.73 -9.17 -9.57
N LEU A 872 24.70 -10.02 -10.62
CA LEU A 872 23.51 -10.75 -11.02
C LEU A 872 23.16 -11.85 -9.99
N LYS A 873 21.97 -11.74 -9.38
CA LYS A 873 21.45 -12.70 -8.39
C LYS A 873 20.48 -13.72 -8.98
N SER A 874 19.73 -13.32 -10.02
CA SER A 874 18.68 -14.15 -10.64
C SER A 874 18.70 -14.01 -12.16
N LEU A 875 18.68 -15.15 -12.82
CA LEU A 875 18.66 -15.27 -14.28
C LEU A 875 17.47 -16.14 -14.68
N GLU A 876 16.53 -15.58 -15.46
CA GLU A 876 15.39 -16.31 -16.01
C GLU A 876 15.50 -16.35 -17.54
N ILE A 877 15.59 -17.56 -18.09
CA ILE A 877 15.77 -17.83 -19.52
C ILE A 877 14.47 -18.39 -20.08
N LEU A 878 13.86 -17.68 -21.04
CA LEU A 878 12.53 -17.97 -21.57
C LEU A 878 12.61 -18.62 -22.96
N ASP A 879 12.05 -19.80 -23.13
CA ASP A 879 11.84 -20.49 -24.43
C ASP A 879 13.04 -20.33 -25.41
N MET A 880 14.28 -20.41 -24.92
CA MET A 880 15.48 -20.30 -25.75
C MET A 880 15.72 -21.61 -26.54
N PRO A 881 16.45 -21.56 -27.68
CA PRO A 881 16.82 -22.75 -28.47
C PRO A 881 17.51 -23.80 -27.62
N ARG A 882 17.30 -25.08 -27.98
CA ARG A 882 17.82 -26.24 -27.27
C ARG A 882 19.34 -26.18 -27.10
N GLU A 883 20.06 -25.85 -28.19
CA GLU A 883 21.51 -25.75 -28.24
C GLU A 883 22.03 -24.71 -27.25
N PHE A 884 21.38 -23.57 -27.18
CA PHE A 884 21.71 -22.52 -26.22
C PHE A 884 21.58 -23.02 -24.77
N VAL A 885 20.49 -23.71 -24.45
CA VAL A 885 20.23 -24.20 -23.08
C VAL A 885 21.18 -25.34 -22.71
N LEU A 886 21.49 -26.25 -23.64
CA LEU A 886 22.46 -27.32 -23.44
C LEU A 886 23.86 -26.77 -23.22
N GLY A 887 24.26 -25.72 -23.94
CA GLY A 887 25.55 -25.05 -23.79
C GLY A 887 25.80 -24.48 -22.40
N LEU A 888 24.73 -24.17 -21.64
CA LEU A 888 24.81 -23.60 -20.29
C LEU A 888 24.68 -24.64 -19.16
N GLN A 889 24.51 -25.94 -19.44
CA GLN A 889 24.33 -26.94 -18.39
C GLN A 889 25.63 -27.23 -17.63
N PRO A 890 25.61 -27.54 -16.31
CA PRO A 890 26.80 -27.80 -15.53
C PRO A 890 27.54 -29.08 -15.97
N ASP A 891 26.79 -30.09 -16.43
CA ASP A 891 27.33 -31.36 -16.90
C ASP A 891 27.59 -31.33 -18.41
N GLY A 892 28.79 -30.86 -18.81
CA GLY A 892 29.26 -30.92 -20.19
C GLY A 892 28.88 -29.70 -21.07
N GLY A 893 28.23 -28.69 -20.55
CA GLY A 893 27.95 -27.44 -21.27
C GLY A 893 29.22 -26.57 -21.40
N PRO A 894 29.69 -26.27 -22.62
CA PRO A 894 30.95 -25.54 -22.83
C PRO A 894 30.90 -24.08 -22.31
N TYR A 895 29.73 -23.57 -22.06
CA TYR A 895 29.52 -22.16 -21.68
C TYR A 895 28.98 -21.99 -20.25
N TYR A 896 28.98 -23.05 -19.44
CA TYR A 896 28.53 -22.99 -18.04
C TYR A 896 29.25 -21.91 -17.22
N TRP A 897 30.55 -21.69 -17.47
CA TRP A 897 31.36 -20.67 -16.82
C TRP A 897 30.79 -19.26 -16.92
N LYS A 898 29.96 -18.95 -17.94
CA LYS A 898 29.34 -17.63 -18.11
C LYS A 898 28.27 -17.31 -17.06
N ILE A 899 27.68 -18.35 -16.44
CA ILE A 899 26.54 -18.21 -15.51
C ILE A 899 26.81 -18.83 -14.14
N GLN A 900 27.97 -19.47 -13.94
CA GLN A 900 28.30 -20.17 -12.68
C GLN A 900 28.31 -19.23 -11.46
N HIS A 901 28.51 -17.92 -11.64
CA HIS A 901 28.50 -16.90 -10.61
C HIS A 901 27.06 -16.48 -10.20
N VAL A 902 26.03 -16.90 -10.94
CA VAL A 902 24.64 -16.49 -10.68
C VAL A 902 23.96 -17.46 -9.72
N PRO A 903 23.54 -17.02 -8.53
CA PRO A 903 22.97 -17.92 -7.50
C PRO A 903 21.68 -18.63 -7.92
N SER A 904 20.86 -18.00 -8.76
CA SER A 904 19.55 -18.53 -9.17
C SER A 904 19.39 -18.48 -10.68
N VAL A 905 19.47 -19.64 -11.35
CA VAL A 905 19.24 -19.75 -12.80
C VAL A 905 18.03 -20.62 -13.06
N LYS A 906 17.05 -20.11 -13.84
CA LYS A 906 15.79 -20.78 -14.17
C LYS A 906 15.57 -20.78 -15.67
N PHE A 907 15.04 -21.91 -16.16
CA PHE A 907 14.60 -22.05 -17.55
C PHE A 907 13.09 -22.17 -17.58
N CYS A 908 12.44 -21.26 -18.28
CA CYS A 908 10.98 -21.19 -18.35
C CYS A 908 10.52 -21.55 -19.76
N TYR A 909 9.69 -22.59 -19.87
CA TYR A 909 9.10 -23.03 -21.14
C TYR A 909 7.59 -22.87 -21.11
N LYS A 910 7.02 -22.42 -22.22
CA LYS A 910 5.60 -22.22 -22.38
C LYS A 910 4.91 -23.57 -22.62
N TYR A 911 4.18 -24.08 -21.66
CA TYR A 911 3.39 -25.32 -21.79
C TYR A 911 2.00 -25.06 -22.40
N ARG A 912 1.35 -23.95 -22.02
CA ARG A 912 0.09 -23.42 -22.60
C ARG A 912 0.10 -21.90 -22.50
N VAL A 913 -0.85 -21.23 -23.16
CA VAL A 913 -0.96 -19.75 -23.18
C VAL A 913 -0.85 -19.10 -21.79
N ASP A 914 -1.18 -19.84 -20.71
CA ASP A 914 -1.26 -19.35 -19.34
C ASP A 914 -0.28 -20.01 -18.35
N ARG A 915 0.63 -20.92 -18.78
CA ARG A 915 1.54 -21.64 -17.87
C ARG A 915 2.92 -21.78 -18.47
N HIS A 916 3.92 -21.45 -17.65
CA HIS A 916 5.32 -21.76 -17.90
C HIS A 916 5.73 -22.91 -16.99
N ASP A 917 6.34 -23.94 -17.57
CA ASP A 917 7.10 -24.92 -16.80
C ASP A 917 8.43 -24.27 -16.46
N VAL A 918 8.79 -24.26 -15.18
CA VAL A 918 10.03 -23.67 -14.70
C VAL A 918 10.97 -24.75 -14.23
N TYR A 919 12.14 -24.80 -14.81
CA TYR A 919 13.19 -25.75 -14.51
C TYR A 919 14.40 -25.06 -13.92
N LYS A 920 15.10 -25.72 -13.01
CA LYS A 920 16.39 -25.24 -12.47
C LYS A 920 17.53 -25.70 -13.35
N LEU A 921 18.62 -24.98 -13.29
CA LEU A 921 19.90 -25.38 -13.90
C LEU A 921 20.32 -26.78 -13.44
N GLY A 922 20.71 -27.66 -14.38
CA GLY A 922 21.15 -29.03 -14.10
C GLY A 922 20.03 -30.00 -13.65
N SER A 923 18.73 -29.61 -13.69
CA SER A 923 17.67 -30.53 -13.30
C SER A 923 17.47 -31.65 -14.31
N SER A 924 17.31 -32.89 -13.84
CA SER A 924 17.06 -34.08 -14.67
C SER A 924 15.77 -33.96 -15.51
N GLU A 925 14.80 -33.18 -15.02
CA GLU A 925 13.53 -32.90 -15.76
C GLU A 925 13.79 -31.99 -16.96
N LEU A 926 14.65 -30.97 -16.81
CA LEU A 926 15.07 -30.11 -17.93
C LEU A 926 15.78 -30.95 -19.01
N LEU A 927 16.76 -31.78 -18.62
CA LEU A 927 17.52 -32.60 -19.54
C LEU A 927 16.63 -33.60 -20.31
N ARG A 928 15.68 -34.25 -19.63
CA ARG A 928 14.68 -35.13 -20.29
C ARG A 928 13.82 -34.36 -21.28
N ARG A 929 13.35 -33.13 -20.96
CA ARG A 929 12.60 -32.30 -21.89
C ARG A 929 13.41 -31.93 -23.12
N LEU A 930 14.67 -31.53 -22.94
CA LEU A 930 15.55 -31.17 -24.04
C LEU A 930 15.86 -32.39 -24.97
N GLN A 931 15.94 -33.60 -24.39
CA GLN A 931 16.11 -34.84 -25.17
C GLN A 931 14.83 -35.18 -25.97
N ALA A 932 13.64 -34.97 -25.39
CA ALA A 932 12.36 -35.25 -26.06
C ALA A 932 12.07 -34.24 -27.20
N GLN A 933 12.68 -33.07 -27.24
CA GLN A 933 12.56 -32.10 -28.34
C GLN A 933 13.52 -32.41 -29.53
N GLY A 934 14.41 -33.40 -29.40
CA GLY A 934 15.39 -33.81 -30.43
C GLY A 934 14.96 -35.04 -31.24
N ASN A 935 13.85 -35.65 -30.89
CA ASN A 935 13.18 -36.68 -31.66
C ASN A 935 11.93 -36.10 -32.31
#